data_74143589111650b0c8d8d277d09b1a87
#
_entry.id   74143589111650b0c8d8d277d09b1a87
#
_cell.length_a   1.000
_cell.length_b   1.000
_cell.length_c   1.000
_cell.angle_alpha   90.00
_cell.angle_beta   90.00
_cell.angle_gamma   90.00
#
_symmetry.space_group_name_H-M   'P 1'
#
loop_
_entity.id
_entity.type
_entity.pdbx_description
1 polymer ?
#
loop_
_entity_poly.entity_id
_entity_poly.type
_entity_poly.pdbx_seq_one_letter_code
_entity_poly.pdbx_strand_id
1 'polypeptide(L)'
;MNFKKISNGIRLTITILLVLASLVFAGIKLMRIQVVDSQEYLETYDNYQTVEQPITAFRGEIVDVNGKNIVSNKLGFDVIVDKSMFPSNLKEGNNILIQTVELANEYNSTWEDTLPITMTQPYEFTTQSETELKSLRSKLGVNVYASAEDCMYKLIKDYEISTDYTPTQQRTIAGIRYEMELRGFSMKNRFTLFQDVDRQAVTNIKELSLKLKGVDIIEEAIREYSQVDVLPHEIGFVGPIYAEEADHYKELGYDLTETVGKTGIESGMEDVLKGKEGTRKVTLLNDLVVSSEVSQEATSGNTVKLTIDSEFQKEIQGVLEDFLVYLDSAHDGKYSSANAGALAVLDAKTGAVLALATAPTYTLDEYDTNYRELMEDKSLPLLDRATDGLYRPGSCFKTVTATAGLNEGKVTGYSTFYCGRNYYYHGLTVHCTGFHENISVTRAIQVSCNIYFYNLVQLLGADTLSKYANLYGLGTNLGLESGDTQGYLANPETFENLGMLWTSGQLLQAGIGQSEIAVTPLQMAVTAMTIANEGVRYKPYLVDSIWDYSMNKCISKTEPTVVSKIDLNYDYVYDFIENGMIKASQNTPNGEYSLNGLGYDVAIKTGTPQSARGTDSSFIGYAPADNPQVAFAGIVEGGEYSKYMVRKILDVYDKYYGID
;
A
#
# COMPACT_ATOMS: atom_id res chain seq x y z
N MET A 1 95.34 -6.37 -12.45
CA MET A 1 95.38 -7.42 -11.41
C MET A 1 94.46 -8.56 -11.83
N ASN A 2 95.06 -9.75 -12.02
CA ASN A 2 94.43 -10.92 -12.62
C ASN A 2 93.49 -11.64 -11.63
N PHE A 3 92.22 -11.56 -11.84
CA PHE A 3 91.17 -12.26 -11.08
C PHE A 3 90.91 -13.72 -11.49
N LYS A 4 91.89 -14.34 -12.14
CA LYS A 4 91.75 -15.74 -12.58
C LYS A 4 92.57 -16.67 -11.68
N LYS A 5 91.92 -17.25 -10.69
CA LYS A 5 92.10 -18.51 -9.95
C LYS A 5 91.81 -18.37 -8.46
N ILE A 6 90.59 -18.03 -8.16
CA ILE A 6 90.04 -18.37 -6.83
C ILE A 6 89.51 -19.80 -6.94
N SER A 7 90.07 -20.74 -6.12
CA SER A 7 89.68 -22.17 -6.20
C SER A 7 88.16 -22.28 -5.84
N ASN A 8 87.53 -23.29 -6.45
CA ASN A 8 86.08 -23.51 -6.25
C ASN A 8 85.66 -23.60 -4.72
N GLY A 9 86.60 -24.08 -3.90
CA GLY A 9 86.44 -24.12 -2.44
C GLY A 9 86.32 -22.73 -1.79
N ILE A 10 87.19 -21.76 -2.21
CA ILE A 10 87.13 -20.38 -1.68
C ILE A 10 85.82 -19.67 -2.13
N ARG A 11 85.38 -19.92 -3.34
CA ARG A 11 84.11 -19.39 -3.85
C ARG A 11 82.93 -19.93 -3.04
N LEU A 12 82.93 -21.25 -2.77
CA LEU A 12 81.90 -21.87 -1.95
C LEU A 12 81.89 -21.31 -0.52
N THR A 13 83.07 -21.13 0.11
CA THR A 13 83.18 -20.55 1.46
C THR A 13 82.71 -19.12 1.50
N ILE A 14 83.03 -18.28 0.49
CA ILE A 14 82.57 -16.91 0.39
C ILE A 14 81.02 -16.87 0.21
N THR A 15 80.46 -17.76 -0.64
CA THR A 15 79.01 -17.84 -0.83
C THR A 15 78.32 -18.26 0.46
N ILE A 16 78.84 -19.26 1.18
CA ILE A 16 78.30 -19.68 2.49
C ILE A 16 78.36 -18.55 3.52
N LEU A 17 79.48 -17.80 3.61
CA LEU A 17 79.61 -16.66 4.50
C LEU A 17 78.63 -15.52 4.15
N LEU A 18 78.40 -15.25 2.86
CA LEU A 18 77.43 -14.26 2.42
C LEU A 18 76.00 -14.66 2.78
N VAL A 19 75.65 -15.94 2.61
CA VAL A 19 74.31 -16.48 2.99
C VAL A 19 74.14 -16.41 4.52
N LEU A 20 75.18 -16.82 5.29
CA LEU A 20 75.15 -16.71 6.74
C LEU A 20 75.03 -15.26 7.21
N ALA A 21 75.78 -14.34 6.60
CA ALA A 21 75.69 -12.91 6.90
C ALA A 21 74.28 -12.35 6.58
N SER A 22 73.68 -12.76 5.46
CA SER A 22 72.33 -12.35 5.11
C SER A 22 71.28 -12.91 6.07
N LEU A 23 71.44 -14.16 6.52
CA LEU A 23 70.55 -14.78 7.52
C LEU A 23 70.67 -14.08 8.91
N VAL A 24 71.93 -13.76 9.33
CA VAL A 24 72.15 -12.99 10.56
C VAL A 24 71.57 -11.59 10.46
N PHE A 25 71.76 -10.92 9.32
CA PHE A 25 71.14 -9.60 9.08
C PHE A 25 69.61 -9.68 9.06
N ALA A 26 69.00 -10.67 8.43
CA ALA A 26 67.58 -10.91 8.47
C ALA A 26 67.06 -11.21 9.88
N GLY A 27 67.80 -12.04 10.65
CA GLY A 27 67.49 -12.33 12.03
C GLY A 27 67.54 -11.11 12.92
N ILE A 28 68.56 -10.24 12.78
CA ILE A 28 68.69 -8.97 13.53
C ILE A 28 67.53 -8.03 13.13
N LYS A 29 67.18 -7.93 11.85
CA LYS A 29 66.05 -7.15 11.37
C LYS A 29 64.72 -7.66 11.95
N LEU A 30 64.52 -8.98 11.96
CA LEU A 30 63.33 -9.61 12.52
C LEU A 30 63.25 -9.38 14.03
N MET A 31 64.38 -9.56 14.76
CA MET A 31 64.43 -9.31 16.19
C MET A 31 64.17 -7.84 16.53
N ARG A 32 64.67 -6.91 15.72
CA ARG A 32 64.42 -5.48 15.90
C ARG A 32 62.92 -5.18 15.75
N ILE A 33 62.29 -5.67 14.70
CA ILE A 33 60.84 -5.50 14.45
C ILE A 33 60.00 -6.16 15.55
N GLN A 34 60.37 -7.38 16.00
CA GLN A 34 59.58 -8.16 16.93
C GLN A 34 59.77 -7.79 18.40
N VAL A 35 60.96 -7.24 18.79
CA VAL A 35 61.29 -6.99 20.19
C VAL A 35 61.53 -5.52 20.48
N VAL A 36 62.29 -4.82 19.61
CA VAL A 36 62.68 -3.41 19.89
C VAL A 36 61.59 -2.45 19.44
N ASP A 37 61.08 -2.66 18.23
CA ASP A 37 60.11 -1.77 17.64
C ASP A 37 58.66 -2.33 17.77
N SER A 38 58.47 -3.44 18.53
CA SER A 38 57.19 -4.13 18.67
C SER A 38 56.09 -3.27 19.28
N GLN A 39 56.44 -2.42 20.28
CA GLN A 39 55.46 -1.51 20.88
C GLN A 39 55.00 -0.43 19.89
N GLU A 40 55.91 0.14 19.10
CA GLU A 40 55.60 1.13 18.07
C GLU A 40 54.76 0.53 16.95
N TYR A 41 55.03 -0.73 16.59
CA TYR A 41 54.19 -1.47 15.62
C TYR A 41 52.82 -1.87 16.20
N LEU A 42 52.77 -2.22 17.51
CA LEU A 42 51.52 -2.52 18.20
C LEU A 42 50.67 -1.25 18.36
N GLU A 43 51.27 -0.13 18.80
CA GLU A 43 50.58 1.17 18.90
C GLU A 43 50.11 1.66 17.52
N THR A 44 50.88 1.40 16.46
CA THR A 44 50.47 1.70 15.08
C THR A 44 49.34 0.76 14.63
N TYR A 45 49.36 -0.53 15.01
CA TYR A 45 48.33 -1.51 14.69
C TYR A 45 47.03 -1.25 15.46
N ASP A 46 47.11 -0.86 16.71
CA ASP A 46 45.95 -0.49 17.54
C ASP A 46 45.26 0.79 17.06
N ASN A 47 45.95 1.62 16.27
CA ASN A 47 45.39 2.82 15.65
C ASN A 47 44.69 2.54 14.29
N TYR A 48 44.80 1.30 13.75
CA TYR A 48 44.03 0.89 12.57
C TYR A 48 42.65 0.38 13.00
N GLN A 49 41.64 1.09 12.62
CA GLN A 49 40.25 0.65 12.79
C GLN A 49 39.67 0.30 11.43
N THR A 50 39.09 -0.89 11.31
CA THR A 50 38.33 -1.26 10.12
C THR A 50 36.84 -1.14 10.44
N VAL A 51 36.15 -0.27 9.71
CA VAL A 51 34.74 -0.02 9.84
C VAL A 51 34.06 -0.55 8.57
N GLU A 52 33.01 -1.31 8.73
CA GLU A 52 32.13 -1.70 7.61
C GLU A 52 31.08 -0.60 7.43
N GLN A 53 31.01 -0.09 6.20
CA GLN A 53 30.02 0.89 5.79
C GLN A 53 29.06 0.25 4.78
N PRO A 54 27.75 0.41 4.93
CA PRO A 54 26.80 -0.07 3.93
C PRO A 54 26.96 0.72 2.63
N ILE A 55 26.76 0.02 1.51
CA ILE A 55 26.54 0.62 0.19
C ILE A 55 25.06 0.51 -0.11
N THR A 56 24.40 1.63 -0.29
CA THR A 56 22.98 1.71 -0.54
C THR A 56 22.59 0.92 -1.80
N ALA A 57 21.55 0.10 -1.66
CA ALA A 57 20.89 -0.58 -2.76
C ALA A 57 19.61 0.19 -3.13
N PHE A 58 19.38 0.42 -4.41
CA PHE A 58 18.12 1.00 -4.85
C PHE A 58 16.98 -0.01 -4.66
N ARG A 59 15.86 0.47 -4.17
CA ARG A 59 14.60 -0.29 -4.15
C ARG A 59 14.11 -0.43 -5.60
N GLY A 60 13.48 -1.55 -5.97
CA GLY A 60 12.90 -1.74 -7.29
C GLY A 60 11.91 -0.63 -7.65
N GLU A 61 11.81 -0.29 -8.90
CA GLU A 61 10.84 0.71 -9.39
C GLU A 61 9.46 0.09 -9.55
N ILE A 62 8.41 0.94 -9.56
CA ILE A 62 7.05 0.54 -9.91
C ILE A 62 6.68 1.32 -11.18
N VAL A 63 6.37 0.57 -12.24
CA VAL A 63 6.04 1.15 -13.54
C VAL A 63 4.67 0.70 -14.02
N ASP A 64 4.04 1.52 -14.84
CA ASP A 64 2.77 1.18 -15.50
C ASP A 64 2.95 0.13 -16.61
N VAL A 65 1.86 -0.28 -17.23
CA VAL A 65 1.87 -1.28 -18.32
C VAL A 65 2.70 -0.85 -19.53
N ASN A 66 2.92 0.44 -19.72
CA ASN A 66 3.73 1.02 -20.80
C ASN A 66 5.20 1.22 -20.39
N GLY A 67 5.56 0.92 -19.13
CA GLY A 67 6.91 1.14 -18.59
C GLY A 67 7.15 2.58 -18.13
N LYS A 68 6.12 3.39 -17.97
CA LYS A 68 6.22 4.74 -17.42
C LYS A 68 6.34 4.65 -15.90
N ASN A 69 7.32 5.33 -15.31
CA ASN A 69 7.53 5.31 -13.87
C ASN A 69 6.35 5.91 -13.11
N ILE A 70 5.83 5.16 -12.16
CA ILE A 70 4.91 5.63 -11.12
C ILE A 70 5.72 5.95 -9.87
N VAL A 71 6.61 5.02 -9.48
CA VAL A 71 7.52 5.18 -8.36
C VAL A 71 8.95 4.83 -8.79
N SER A 72 9.86 5.73 -8.50
CA SER A 72 11.29 5.59 -8.81
C SER A 72 12.16 5.87 -7.58
N ASN A 73 13.45 6.00 -7.76
CA ASN A 73 14.38 6.40 -6.70
C ASN A 73 15.24 7.56 -7.19
N LYS A 74 15.51 8.50 -6.31
CA LYS A 74 16.55 9.51 -6.51
C LYS A 74 17.65 9.34 -5.47
N LEU A 75 18.86 9.74 -5.81
CA LEU A 75 19.95 9.79 -4.85
C LEU A 75 19.84 11.09 -4.05
N GLY A 76 19.62 10.96 -2.77
CA GLY A 76 19.58 12.05 -1.81
C GLY A 76 20.70 11.98 -0.78
N PHE A 77 20.69 12.91 0.18
CA PHE A 77 21.67 13.00 1.24
C PHE A 77 20.95 13.08 2.59
N ASP A 78 21.23 12.11 3.45
CA ASP A 78 20.67 12.08 4.79
C ASP A 78 21.72 12.53 5.81
N VAL A 79 21.28 13.33 6.77
CA VAL A 79 22.07 13.70 7.93
C VAL A 79 21.79 12.69 9.04
N ILE A 80 22.81 11.95 9.41
CA ILE A 80 22.71 10.91 10.45
C ILE A 80 23.47 11.29 11.70
N VAL A 81 23.06 10.68 12.83
CA VAL A 81 23.80 10.70 14.10
C VAL A 81 24.31 9.29 14.38
N ASP A 82 25.63 9.12 14.44
CA ASP A 82 26.31 7.87 14.75
C ASP A 82 26.72 7.81 16.23
N LYS A 83 26.15 6.87 16.97
CA LYS A 83 26.41 6.70 18.42
C LYS A 83 27.88 6.42 18.75
N SER A 84 28.64 5.84 17.82
CA SER A 84 30.05 5.49 18.05
C SER A 84 30.93 6.73 18.26
N MET A 85 30.58 7.84 17.60
CA MET A 85 31.29 9.12 17.65
C MET A 85 30.53 10.21 18.42
N PHE A 86 29.22 10.00 18.65
CA PHE A 86 28.36 10.98 19.33
C PHE A 86 28.61 10.99 20.83
N PRO A 87 28.76 12.19 21.47
CA PRO A 87 29.11 12.28 22.88
C PRO A 87 28.16 11.54 23.80
N SER A 88 28.71 10.78 24.75
CA SER A 88 27.93 10.13 25.81
C SER A 88 27.37 11.13 26.83
N ASN A 89 28.00 12.33 26.93
CA ASN A 89 27.51 13.42 27.76
C ASN A 89 26.26 14.04 27.11
N LEU A 90 25.10 13.96 27.80
CA LEU A 90 23.82 14.45 27.27
C LEU A 90 23.85 15.93 26.91
N LYS A 91 24.51 16.79 27.74
CA LYS A 91 24.57 18.23 27.49
C LYS A 91 25.38 18.57 26.24
N GLU A 92 26.54 17.90 26.05
CA GLU A 92 27.36 18.06 24.85
C GLU A 92 26.59 17.57 23.61
N GLY A 93 25.95 16.41 23.69
CA GLY A 93 25.12 15.89 22.62
C GLY A 93 23.92 16.78 22.28
N ASN A 94 23.26 17.37 23.29
CA ASN A 94 22.16 18.31 23.07
C ASN A 94 22.62 19.57 22.32
N ASN A 95 23.83 20.07 22.64
CA ASN A 95 24.39 21.20 21.93
C ASN A 95 24.69 20.88 20.45
N ILE A 96 25.18 19.67 20.16
CA ILE A 96 25.42 19.24 18.79
C ILE A 96 24.08 19.11 18.03
N LEU A 97 23.06 18.49 18.63
CA LEU A 97 21.75 18.34 18.00
C LEU A 97 21.15 19.69 17.61
N ILE A 98 21.10 20.64 18.55
CA ILE A 98 20.49 21.94 18.26
C ILE A 98 21.28 22.73 17.22
N GLN A 99 22.62 22.69 17.25
CA GLN A 99 23.44 23.33 16.22
C GLN A 99 23.21 22.71 14.84
N THR A 100 23.06 21.38 14.75
CA THR A 100 22.76 20.70 13.49
C THR A 100 21.39 21.10 12.95
N VAL A 101 20.38 21.18 13.82
CA VAL A 101 19.03 21.62 13.45
C VAL A 101 19.01 23.07 12.97
N GLU A 102 19.69 23.96 13.66
CA GLU A 102 19.77 25.36 13.27
C GLU A 102 20.41 25.55 11.89
N LEU A 103 21.48 24.79 11.60
CA LEU A 103 22.11 24.78 10.28
C LEU A 103 21.19 24.21 9.19
N ALA A 104 20.50 23.13 9.46
CA ALA A 104 19.61 22.50 8.50
C ALA A 104 18.36 23.35 8.21
N ASN A 105 17.83 24.02 9.24
CA ASN A 105 16.69 24.93 9.12
C ASN A 105 16.96 26.14 8.21
N GLU A 106 18.22 26.58 8.10
CA GLU A 106 18.60 27.65 7.13
C GLU A 106 18.32 27.23 5.67
N TYR A 107 18.19 25.92 5.42
CA TYR A 107 17.92 25.32 4.11
C TYR A 107 16.56 24.64 4.02
N ASN A 108 15.59 25.02 4.90
CA ASN A 108 14.24 24.46 4.98
C ASN A 108 14.18 22.93 5.18
N SER A 109 15.23 22.33 5.75
CA SER A 109 15.21 20.91 6.09
C SER A 109 14.32 20.69 7.31
N THR A 110 13.43 19.69 7.21
CA THR A 110 12.54 19.30 8.31
C THR A 110 12.98 17.94 8.88
N TRP A 111 12.74 17.72 10.17
CA TRP A 111 12.94 16.44 10.83
C TRP A 111 11.61 15.89 11.33
N GLU A 112 11.51 14.59 11.45
CA GLU A 112 10.31 13.93 11.92
C GLU A 112 10.13 14.10 13.43
N ASP A 113 8.99 14.63 13.84
CA ASP A 113 8.66 14.95 15.24
C ASP A 113 7.30 14.35 15.62
N THR A 114 7.31 13.17 16.23
CA THR A 114 6.10 12.47 16.69
C THR A 114 5.74 12.79 18.15
N LEU A 115 6.53 13.62 18.86
CA LEU A 115 6.20 14.01 20.22
C LEU A 115 4.94 14.90 20.24
N PRO A 116 3.79 14.44 20.77
CA PRO A 116 2.51 15.12 20.63
C PRO A 116 2.35 16.31 21.60
N ILE A 117 3.30 17.24 21.57
CA ILE A 117 3.34 18.45 22.39
C ILE A 117 3.68 19.65 21.50
N THR A 118 3.07 20.80 21.72
CA THR A 118 3.32 22.03 20.95
C THR A 118 4.79 22.49 21.02
N MET A 119 5.27 23.13 19.94
CA MET A 119 6.67 23.63 19.85
C MET A 119 6.93 24.86 20.76
N THR A 120 5.90 25.55 21.18
CA THR A 120 5.99 26.80 21.95
C THR A 120 5.19 26.72 23.23
N GLN A 121 5.60 27.51 24.25
CA GLN A 121 4.81 27.66 25.48
C GLN A 121 3.59 28.57 25.27
N PRO A 122 2.47 28.32 25.99
CA PRO A 122 2.26 27.20 26.91
C PRO A 122 2.24 25.87 26.18
N TYR A 123 2.86 24.82 26.77
CA TYR A 123 2.86 23.50 26.16
C TYR A 123 1.49 22.85 26.27
N GLU A 124 0.94 22.44 25.14
CA GLU A 124 -0.33 21.75 25.01
C GLU A 124 -0.14 20.45 24.23
N PHE A 125 -1.05 19.48 24.43
CA PHE A 125 -1.04 18.30 23.59
C PHE A 125 -1.56 18.64 22.20
N THR A 126 -0.88 18.15 21.17
CA THR A 126 -1.27 18.35 19.78
C THR A 126 -2.22 17.25 19.28
N THR A 127 -2.47 16.19 20.07
CA THR A 127 -3.43 15.13 19.80
C THR A 127 -4.53 15.09 20.87
N GLN A 128 -5.72 14.63 20.49
CA GLN A 128 -6.81 14.29 21.40
C GLN A 128 -6.97 12.77 21.60
N SER A 129 -6.09 11.97 20.99
CA SER A 129 -6.09 10.52 21.11
C SER A 129 -5.65 10.09 22.52
N GLU A 130 -6.60 9.64 23.32
CA GLU A 130 -6.32 9.13 24.67
C GLU A 130 -5.35 7.94 24.66
N THR A 131 -5.31 7.17 23.58
CA THR A 131 -4.38 6.04 23.42
C THR A 131 -2.95 6.54 23.29
N GLU A 132 -2.70 7.53 22.42
CA GLU A 132 -1.38 8.14 22.24
C GLU A 132 -0.90 8.83 23.50
N LEU A 133 -1.77 9.63 24.14
CA LEU A 133 -1.43 10.32 25.39
C LEU A 133 -1.14 9.33 26.53
N LYS A 134 -1.86 8.22 26.59
CA LYS A 134 -1.60 7.15 27.55
C LYS A 134 -0.26 6.46 27.29
N SER A 135 0.06 6.21 26.04
CA SER A 135 1.35 5.64 25.62
C SER A 135 2.52 6.57 26.00
N LEU A 136 2.43 7.86 25.64
CA LEU A 136 3.42 8.88 26.02
C LEU A 136 3.64 8.93 27.53
N ARG A 137 2.56 9.07 28.30
CA ARG A 137 2.64 9.16 29.77
C ARG A 137 3.23 7.90 30.40
N SER A 138 2.86 6.73 29.89
CA SER A 138 3.41 5.44 30.33
C SER A 138 4.92 5.34 30.04
N LYS A 139 5.34 5.71 28.82
CA LYS A 139 6.75 5.71 28.41
C LYS A 139 7.59 6.66 29.30
N LEU A 140 7.07 7.84 29.58
CA LEU A 140 7.76 8.81 30.46
C LEU A 140 7.68 8.46 31.95
N GLY A 141 6.89 7.46 32.34
CA GLY A 141 6.69 7.09 33.74
C GLY A 141 6.06 8.19 34.58
N VAL A 142 5.18 9.02 33.97
CA VAL A 142 4.42 10.08 34.64
C VAL A 142 3.00 9.64 34.95
N ASN A 143 2.29 10.45 35.75
CA ASN A 143 0.88 10.17 36.11
C ASN A 143 0.00 10.15 34.85
N VAL A 144 -1.03 9.29 34.85
CA VAL A 144 -1.99 9.16 33.73
C VAL A 144 -2.76 10.45 33.42
N TYR A 145 -2.79 11.40 34.33
CA TYR A 145 -3.41 12.73 34.17
C TYR A 145 -2.37 13.85 33.99
N ALA A 146 -1.08 13.50 33.78
CA ALA A 146 -0.03 14.51 33.60
C ALA A 146 -0.36 15.40 32.40
N SER A 147 -0.16 16.71 32.58
CA SER A 147 -0.30 17.71 31.52
C SER A 147 0.85 17.65 30.53
N ALA A 148 0.75 18.36 29.39
CA ALA A 148 1.85 18.52 28.45
C ALA A 148 3.07 19.21 29.11
N GLU A 149 2.84 20.17 30.01
CA GLU A 149 3.89 20.82 30.80
C GLU A 149 4.60 19.83 31.72
N ASP A 150 3.88 18.92 32.39
CA ASP A 150 4.48 17.89 33.24
C ASP A 150 5.33 16.92 32.41
N CYS A 151 4.86 16.54 31.23
CA CYS A 151 5.59 15.69 30.29
C CYS A 151 6.87 16.39 29.81
N MET A 152 6.79 17.67 29.41
CA MET A 152 7.97 18.45 29.01
C MET A 152 8.97 18.64 30.16
N TYR A 153 8.50 18.91 31.37
CA TYR A 153 9.36 18.99 32.54
C TYR A 153 10.16 17.69 32.77
N LYS A 154 9.47 16.56 32.61
CA LYS A 154 10.08 15.22 32.73
C LYS A 154 11.15 15.00 31.66
N LEU A 155 10.83 15.30 30.36
CA LEU A 155 11.76 15.19 29.24
C LEU A 155 13.01 16.09 29.43
N ILE A 156 12.81 17.35 29.82
CA ILE A 156 13.91 18.30 30.09
C ILE A 156 14.84 17.74 31.16
N LYS A 157 14.27 17.16 32.21
CA LYS A 157 15.05 16.57 33.33
C LYS A 157 15.77 15.29 32.87
N ASP A 158 15.08 14.37 32.21
CA ASP A 158 15.65 13.07 31.84
C ASP A 158 16.76 13.20 30.79
N TYR A 159 16.60 14.13 29.85
CA TYR A 159 17.58 14.39 28.80
C TYR A 159 18.59 15.47 29.16
N GLU A 160 18.62 15.96 30.43
CA GLU A 160 19.53 17.00 30.94
C GLU A 160 19.56 18.24 30.01
N ILE A 161 18.41 18.68 29.51
CA ILE A 161 18.31 19.84 28.62
C ILE A 161 18.54 21.11 29.45
N SER A 162 19.49 21.97 29.02
CA SER A 162 19.82 23.21 29.74
C SER A 162 18.65 24.20 29.74
N THR A 163 18.53 24.92 30.85
CA THR A 163 17.59 26.06 30.95
C THR A 163 18.07 27.30 30.20
N ASP A 164 19.32 27.30 29.68
CA ASP A 164 19.83 28.39 28.83
C ASP A 164 19.25 28.39 27.42
N TYR A 165 18.68 27.26 27.00
CA TYR A 165 17.97 27.18 25.72
C TYR A 165 16.58 27.84 25.79
N THR A 166 16.16 28.42 24.68
CA THR A 166 14.79 28.93 24.55
C THR A 166 13.76 27.78 24.67
N PRO A 167 12.50 28.06 25.05
CA PRO A 167 11.47 27.02 25.13
C PRO A 167 11.34 26.19 23.83
N THR A 168 11.44 26.82 22.67
CA THR A 168 11.42 26.15 21.37
C THR A 168 12.62 25.22 21.17
N GLN A 169 13.84 25.68 21.50
CA GLN A 169 15.03 24.84 21.44
C GLN A 169 14.95 23.65 22.41
N GLN A 170 14.45 23.88 23.64
CA GLN A 170 14.22 22.80 24.62
C GLN A 170 13.26 21.76 24.07
N ARG A 171 12.15 22.19 23.44
CA ARG A 171 11.17 21.29 22.83
C ARG A 171 11.76 20.55 21.63
N THR A 172 12.53 21.21 20.78
CA THR A 172 13.23 20.58 19.65
C THR A 172 14.17 19.47 20.13
N ILE A 173 15.04 19.76 21.11
CA ILE A 173 15.95 18.76 21.67
C ILE A 173 15.16 17.59 22.29
N ALA A 174 14.08 17.89 23.03
CA ALA A 174 13.22 16.87 23.64
C ALA A 174 12.58 15.95 22.59
N GLY A 175 12.09 16.50 21.49
CA GLY A 175 11.52 15.75 20.38
C GLY A 175 12.55 14.84 19.72
N ILE A 176 13.72 15.37 19.36
CA ILE A 176 14.78 14.57 18.73
C ILE A 176 15.23 13.42 19.66
N ARG A 177 15.43 13.70 20.96
CA ARG A 177 15.80 12.66 21.93
C ARG A 177 14.73 11.61 22.10
N TYR A 178 13.47 12.02 22.08
CA TYR A 178 12.31 11.13 22.12
C TYR A 178 12.28 10.21 20.88
N GLU A 179 12.50 10.76 19.68
CA GLU A 179 12.62 9.98 18.44
C GLU A 179 13.81 9.02 18.47
N MET A 180 14.98 9.48 18.91
CA MET A 180 16.16 8.62 19.09
C MET A 180 15.85 7.41 19.98
N GLU A 181 15.10 7.62 21.04
CA GLU A 181 14.69 6.55 21.96
C GLU A 181 13.64 5.62 21.36
N LEU A 182 12.65 6.17 20.63
CA LEU A 182 11.63 5.39 19.92
C LEU A 182 12.25 4.46 18.88
N ARG A 183 13.22 4.97 18.14
CA ARG A 183 13.91 4.23 17.06
C ARG A 183 15.10 3.40 17.56
N GLY A 184 15.31 3.30 18.87
CA GLY A 184 16.35 2.45 19.45
C GLY A 184 17.78 2.87 19.11
N PHE A 185 18.08 4.19 19.06
CA PHE A 185 19.40 4.74 18.80
C PHE A 185 20.49 4.10 19.66
N SER A 186 21.45 3.42 19.03
CA SER A 186 22.48 2.63 19.70
C SER A 186 23.75 2.56 18.86
N MET A 187 24.80 1.89 19.36
CA MET A 187 26.05 1.67 18.62
C MET A 187 25.86 0.90 17.30
N LYS A 188 24.78 0.14 17.18
CA LYS A 188 24.43 -0.62 15.99
C LYS A 188 23.35 0.02 15.14
N ASN A 189 22.69 1.02 15.69
CA ASN A 189 21.53 1.66 15.08
C ASN A 189 21.75 3.17 15.03
N ARG A 190 22.11 3.69 13.87
CA ARG A 190 22.26 5.11 13.58
C ARG A 190 20.89 5.80 13.63
N PHE A 191 20.87 7.09 13.85
CA PHE A 191 19.64 7.89 13.83
C PHE A 191 19.69 8.85 12.64
N THR A 192 18.77 8.73 11.70
CA THR A 192 18.59 9.72 10.63
C THR A 192 17.85 10.91 11.21
N LEU A 193 18.53 12.05 11.23
CA LEU A 193 18.00 13.31 11.76
C LEU A 193 17.25 14.10 10.67
N PHE A 194 17.82 14.19 9.47
CA PHE A 194 17.19 14.82 8.31
C PHE A 194 17.32 13.93 7.09
N GLN A 195 16.29 13.86 6.30
CA GLN A 195 16.27 13.15 5.01
C GLN A 195 16.33 14.17 3.87
N ASP A 196 16.94 13.77 2.76
CA ASP A 196 17.01 14.51 1.50
C ASP A 196 17.39 15.99 1.65
N VAL A 197 18.46 16.23 2.39
CA VAL A 197 18.94 17.60 2.61
C VAL A 197 19.55 18.22 1.34
N ASP A 198 19.37 19.53 1.18
CA ASP A 198 19.94 20.28 0.07
C ASP A 198 21.48 20.19 0.06
N ARG A 199 22.07 20.21 -1.14
CA ARG A 199 23.55 20.15 -1.32
C ARG A 199 24.32 21.24 -0.60
N GLN A 200 23.71 22.42 -0.37
CA GLN A 200 24.36 23.50 0.38
C GLN A 200 24.36 23.17 1.87
N ALA A 201 23.27 22.59 2.41
CA ALA A 201 23.22 22.07 3.77
C ALA A 201 24.27 20.98 3.98
N VAL A 202 24.39 20.04 3.02
CA VAL A 202 25.46 19.01 3.00
C VAL A 202 26.84 19.62 3.14
N THR A 203 27.14 20.66 2.32
CA THR A 203 28.45 21.30 2.33
C THR A 203 28.75 21.94 3.69
N ASN A 204 27.80 22.69 4.24
CA ASN A 204 27.97 23.39 5.51
C ASN A 204 28.10 22.43 6.71
N ILE A 205 27.31 21.36 6.73
CA ILE A 205 27.40 20.33 7.79
C ILE A 205 28.76 19.62 7.69
N LYS A 206 29.24 19.27 6.50
CA LYS A 206 30.56 18.67 6.29
C LYS A 206 31.72 19.59 6.71
N GLU A 207 31.61 20.88 6.43
CA GLU A 207 32.63 21.88 6.88
C GLU A 207 32.69 21.97 8.41
N LEU A 208 31.59 21.75 9.10
CA LEU A 208 31.49 21.79 10.55
C LEU A 208 31.63 20.43 11.23
N SER A 209 31.89 19.35 10.50
CA SER A 209 31.97 17.98 10.99
C SER A 209 32.88 17.79 12.20
N LEU A 210 34.01 18.51 12.27
CA LEU A 210 34.92 18.49 13.44
C LEU A 210 34.28 19.03 14.73
N LYS A 211 33.25 19.89 14.61
CA LYS A 211 32.51 20.46 15.76
C LYS A 211 31.26 19.64 16.06
N LEU A 212 30.65 19.07 15.02
CA LEU A 212 29.42 18.26 15.10
C LEU A 212 29.76 16.76 15.23
N LYS A 213 30.52 16.41 16.26
CA LYS A 213 30.98 15.05 16.52
C LYS A 213 29.83 14.05 16.48
N GLY A 214 29.95 13.01 15.64
CA GLY A 214 28.96 11.97 15.49
C GLY A 214 27.79 12.33 14.57
N VAL A 215 27.80 13.53 13.99
CA VAL A 215 26.90 13.89 12.87
C VAL A 215 27.66 13.63 11.57
N ASP A 216 27.07 12.89 10.66
CA ASP A 216 27.63 12.56 9.34
C ASP A 216 26.55 12.65 8.27
N ILE A 217 26.98 12.60 7.01
CA ILE A 217 26.11 12.64 5.85
C ILE A 217 26.35 11.38 5.05
N ILE A 218 25.25 10.66 4.79
CA ILE A 218 25.26 9.48 3.94
C ILE A 218 24.47 9.76 2.64
N GLU A 219 24.89 9.08 1.58
CA GLU A 219 24.09 9.02 0.35
C GLU A 219 23.03 7.93 0.53
N GLU A 220 21.78 8.28 0.31
CA GLU A 220 20.64 7.38 0.48
C GLU A 220 19.77 7.35 -0.77
N ALA A 221 19.17 6.20 -1.04
CA ALA A 221 18.20 6.03 -2.11
C ALA A 221 16.82 6.49 -1.62
N ILE A 222 16.41 7.68 -2.01
CA ILE A 222 15.14 8.26 -1.60
C ILE A 222 14.05 7.84 -2.56
N ARG A 223 12.94 7.35 -2.02
CA ARG A 223 11.77 6.96 -2.80
C ARG A 223 11.11 8.19 -3.41
N GLU A 224 10.83 8.16 -4.71
CA GLU A 224 10.23 9.27 -5.45
C GLU A 224 8.94 8.81 -6.14
N TYR A 225 7.83 9.43 -5.77
CA TYR A 225 6.52 9.16 -6.33
C TYR A 225 6.26 10.12 -7.48
N SER A 226 6.56 9.70 -8.72
CA SER A 226 6.51 10.57 -9.91
C SER A 226 5.09 10.86 -10.38
N GLN A 227 4.12 10.02 -10.02
CA GLN A 227 2.70 10.16 -10.33
C GLN A 227 1.87 10.01 -9.05
N VAL A 228 1.91 11.05 -8.21
CA VAL A 228 1.34 11.08 -6.85
C VAL A 228 -0.17 10.87 -6.79
N ASP A 229 -0.87 11.10 -7.91
CA ASP A 229 -2.32 10.99 -8.09
C ASP A 229 -2.78 9.65 -8.68
N VAL A 230 -1.84 8.75 -9.03
CA VAL A 230 -2.16 7.45 -9.61
C VAL A 230 -2.19 6.38 -8.53
N LEU A 231 -3.37 5.86 -8.23
CA LEU A 231 -3.59 4.74 -7.31
C LEU A 231 -2.88 4.90 -5.95
N PRO A 232 -3.02 6.03 -5.24
CA PRO A 232 -2.25 6.26 -4.02
C PRO A 232 -2.48 5.19 -2.94
N HIS A 233 -3.67 4.61 -2.87
CA HIS A 233 -3.99 3.54 -1.93
C HIS A 233 -3.29 2.23 -2.31
N GLU A 234 -3.36 1.85 -3.59
CA GLU A 234 -2.84 0.58 -4.08
C GLU A 234 -1.32 0.60 -4.28
N ILE A 235 -0.74 1.74 -4.64
CA ILE A 235 0.72 1.91 -4.66
C ILE A 235 1.26 1.83 -3.24
N GLY A 236 0.66 2.58 -2.33
CA GLY A 236 1.10 2.66 -0.95
C GLY A 236 2.36 3.50 -0.78
N PHE A 237 3.01 3.36 0.35
CA PHE A 237 4.19 4.13 0.72
C PHE A 237 5.19 3.30 1.52
N VAL A 238 6.41 3.81 1.62
CA VAL A 238 7.48 3.24 2.43
C VAL A 238 7.64 4.04 3.74
N GLY A 239 8.14 3.39 4.77
CA GLY A 239 8.37 4.04 6.05
C GLY A 239 9.31 3.24 6.96
N PRO A 240 9.74 3.82 8.10
CA PRO A 240 10.62 3.15 9.05
C PRO A 240 9.93 1.95 9.71
N ILE A 241 10.72 0.99 10.18
CA ILE A 241 10.22 -0.13 10.98
C ILE A 241 9.85 0.39 12.38
N TYR A 242 8.58 0.30 12.73
CA TYR A 242 8.10 0.70 14.06
C TYR A 242 8.33 -0.40 15.11
N ALA A 243 8.27 -0.02 16.39
CA ALA A 243 8.55 -0.94 17.50
C ALA A 243 7.64 -2.17 17.53
N GLU A 244 6.39 -2.00 17.10
CA GLU A 244 5.37 -3.06 17.02
C GLU A 244 5.69 -4.11 15.96
N GLU A 245 6.41 -3.72 14.91
CA GLU A 245 6.78 -4.55 13.76
C GLU A 245 8.21 -5.12 13.90
N ALA A 246 8.98 -4.60 14.84
CA ALA A 246 10.41 -4.87 14.96
C ALA A 246 10.76 -6.35 15.07
N ASP A 247 9.99 -7.14 15.80
CA ASP A 247 10.26 -8.56 15.96
C ASP A 247 10.01 -9.33 14.65
N HIS A 248 8.97 -8.98 13.90
CA HIS A 248 8.68 -9.56 12.59
C HIS A 248 9.82 -9.29 11.59
N TYR A 249 10.24 -8.04 11.45
CA TYR A 249 11.31 -7.69 10.50
C TYR A 249 12.69 -8.23 10.92
N LYS A 250 12.98 -8.35 12.23
CA LYS A 250 14.18 -9.05 12.73
C LYS A 250 14.23 -10.51 12.34
N GLU A 251 13.09 -11.22 12.43
CA GLU A 251 12.99 -12.62 12.00
C GLU A 251 13.25 -12.78 10.50
N LEU A 252 12.87 -11.78 9.70
CA LEU A 252 13.15 -11.70 8.27
C LEU A 252 14.57 -11.22 7.96
N GLY A 253 15.38 -10.85 8.97
CA GLY A 253 16.77 -10.46 8.82
C GLY A 253 16.99 -8.99 8.43
N TYR A 254 16.01 -8.12 8.68
CA TYR A 254 16.14 -6.68 8.45
C TYR A 254 16.91 -5.99 9.58
N ASP A 255 17.68 -4.96 9.21
CA ASP A 255 18.13 -3.98 10.19
C ASP A 255 16.95 -3.05 10.55
N LEU A 256 16.83 -2.70 11.82
CA LEU A 256 15.72 -1.84 12.28
C LEU A 256 15.81 -0.39 11.78
N THR A 257 16.90 -0.02 11.14
CA THR A 257 17.06 1.27 10.46
C THR A 257 16.53 1.29 9.03
N GLU A 258 16.23 0.10 8.48
CA GLU A 258 15.76 0.01 7.10
C GLU A 258 14.35 0.59 6.94
N THR A 259 14.08 1.09 5.75
CA THR A 259 12.77 1.52 5.30
C THR A 259 12.08 0.35 4.59
N VAL A 260 10.82 0.12 4.92
CA VAL A 260 10.01 -0.98 4.39
C VAL A 260 8.70 -0.48 3.80
N GLY A 261 8.10 -1.24 2.91
CA GLY A 261 6.76 -0.97 2.41
C GLY A 261 5.72 -1.09 3.54
N LYS A 262 4.87 -0.07 3.69
CA LYS A 262 3.85 -0.01 4.74
C LYS A 262 2.47 -0.45 4.27
N THR A 263 2.10 -0.07 3.08
CA THR A 263 0.79 -0.38 2.48
C THR A 263 0.94 -0.67 0.99
N GLY A 264 -0.12 -1.14 0.36
CA GLY A 264 -0.22 -1.29 -1.09
C GLY A 264 0.83 -2.22 -1.70
N ILE A 265 1.19 -1.97 -2.94
CA ILE A 265 2.23 -2.70 -3.70
C ILE A 265 3.61 -2.58 -3.03
N GLU A 266 3.91 -1.43 -2.41
CA GLU A 266 5.16 -1.26 -1.67
C GLU A 266 5.30 -2.32 -0.57
N SER A 267 4.22 -2.63 0.15
CA SER A 267 4.20 -3.68 1.18
C SER A 267 4.02 -5.08 0.59
N GLY A 268 3.03 -5.24 -0.30
CA GLY A 268 2.69 -6.56 -0.85
C GLY A 268 3.77 -7.17 -1.71
N MET A 269 4.66 -6.33 -2.29
CA MET A 269 5.78 -6.75 -3.12
C MET A 269 7.14 -6.42 -2.47
N GLU A 270 7.19 -6.29 -1.13
CA GLU A 270 8.41 -5.96 -0.38
C GLU A 270 9.59 -6.88 -0.74
N ASP A 271 9.38 -8.21 -0.77
CA ASP A 271 10.41 -9.19 -1.09
C ASP A 271 11.00 -9.02 -2.52
N VAL A 272 10.24 -8.43 -3.43
CA VAL A 272 10.62 -8.17 -4.82
C VAL A 272 11.31 -6.81 -4.95
N LEU A 273 10.72 -5.81 -4.31
CA LEU A 273 11.15 -4.42 -4.39
C LEU A 273 12.41 -4.14 -3.57
N LYS A 274 12.61 -4.85 -2.46
CA LYS A 274 13.78 -4.65 -1.59
C LYS A 274 15.07 -4.97 -2.33
N GLY A 275 16.02 -4.02 -2.29
CA GLY A 275 17.41 -4.23 -2.70
C GLY A 275 18.20 -4.96 -1.61
N LYS A 276 19.37 -5.44 -1.96
CA LYS A 276 20.34 -6.00 -1.00
C LYS A 276 21.53 -5.07 -0.91
N GLU A 277 21.72 -4.48 0.27
CA GLU A 277 22.84 -3.58 0.51
C GLU A 277 24.20 -4.27 0.25
N GLY A 278 25.14 -3.49 -0.25
CA GLY A 278 26.54 -3.85 -0.34
C GLY A 278 27.28 -3.50 0.95
N THR A 279 28.54 -3.89 1.05
CA THR A 279 29.42 -3.57 2.17
C THR A 279 30.74 -3.06 1.67
N ARG A 280 31.19 -1.93 2.20
CA ARG A 280 32.51 -1.33 1.98
C ARG A 280 33.30 -1.41 3.27
N LYS A 281 34.51 -1.95 3.23
CA LYS A 281 35.45 -1.93 4.35
C LYS A 281 36.34 -0.70 4.23
N VAL A 282 36.22 0.17 5.21
CA VAL A 282 37.03 1.39 5.32
C VAL A 282 38.03 1.20 6.46
N THR A 283 39.31 1.29 6.15
CA THR A 283 40.36 1.22 7.14
C THR A 283 40.81 2.65 7.49
N LEU A 284 40.73 2.99 8.76
CA LEU A 284 41.08 4.27 9.32
C LEU A 284 42.41 4.15 10.05
N LEU A 285 43.27 5.17 9.97
CA LEU A 285 44.44 5.38 10.81
C LEU A 285 44.35 6.78 11.42
N ASN A 286 44.20 6.87 12.71
CA ASN A 286 43.98 8.14 13.41
C ASN A 286 42.81 8.96 12.78
N ASP A 287 41.69 8.29 12.56
CA ASP A 287 40.48 8.84 11.94
C ASP A 287 40.64 9.30 10.47
N LEU A 288 41.76 8.99 9.81
CA LEU A 288 41.98 9.25 8.40
C LEU A 288 41.77 7.96 7.56
N VAL A 289 40.99 8.03 6.51
CA VAL A 289 40.78 6.91 5.59
C VAL A 289 42.09 6.59 4.86
N VAL A 290 42.66 5.39 5.13
CA VAL A 290 43.87 4.90 4.47
C VAL A 290 43.58 3.86 3.37
N SER A 291 42.48 3.15 3.47
CA SER A 291 42.00 2.30 2.38
C SER A 291 40.47 2.18 2.43
N SER A 292 39.89 1.94 1.26
CA SER A 292 38.48 1.67 1.10
C SER A 292 38.33 0.60 0.03
N GLU A 293 37.68 -0.52 0.38
CA GLU A 293 37.49 -1.67 -0.51
C GLU A 293 36.04 -2.15 -0.44
N VAL A 294 35.39 -2.36 -1.58
CA VAL A 294 34.07 -2.98 -1.64
C VAL A 294 34.23 -4.46 -1.37
N SER A 295 33.69 -4.93 -0.25
CA SER A 295 33.70 -6.35 0.13
C SER A 295 32.47 -7.11 -0.43
N GLN A 296 31.37 -6.40 -0.65
CA GLN A 296 30.14 -6.90 -1.24
C GLN A 296 29.47 -5.79 -2.06
N GLU A 297 29.16 -6.06 -3.32
CA GLU A 297 28.42 -5.13 -4.18
C GLU A 297 26.96 -5.05 -3.73
N ALA A 298 26.36 -3.86 -3.80
CA ALA A 298 24.93 -3.67 -3.62
C ALA A 298 24.18 -4.26 -4.83
N THR A 299 23.01 -4.84 -4.58
CA THR A 299 22.13 -5.34 -5.63
C THR A 299 20.77 -4.67 -5.48
N SER A 300 20.38 -3.88 -6.49
CA SER A 300 19.06 -3.23 -6.52
C SER A 300 17.91 -4.24 -6.54
N GLY A 301 16.77 -3.86 -5.99
CA GLY A 301 15.55 -4.64 -6.06
C GLY A 301 15.02 -4.77 -7.49
N ASN A 302 14.04 -5.63 -7.69
CA ASN A 302 13.45 -5.88 -9.00
C ASN A 302 12.31 -4.89 -9.26
N THR A 303 12.15 -4.47 -10.52
CA THR A 303 11.08 -3.55 -10.94
C THR A 303 9.78 -4.32 -11.09
N VAL A 304 8.71 -3.77 -10.50
CA VAL A 304 7.34 -4.28 -10.59
C VAL A 304 6.61 -3.51 -11.68
N LYS A 305 6.17 -4.23 -12.71
CA LYS A 305 5.34 -3.69 -13.78
C LYS A 305 3.88 -4.01 -13.51
N LEU A 306 3.05 -2.98 -13.45
CA LEU A 306 1.62 -3.11 -13.18
C LEU A 306 0.81 -3.39 -14.46
N THR A 307 -0.42 -3.86 -14.28
CA THR A 307 -1.43 -3.99 -15.35
C THR A 307 -2.05 -2.64 -15.74
N ILE A 308 -1.85 -1.63 -14.91
CA ILE A 308 -2.46 -0.30 -15.00
C ILE A 308 -1.78 0.53 -16.09
N ASP A 309 -2.57 1.14 -16.97
CA ASP A 309 -2.16 2.30 -17.77
C ASP A 309 -2.46 3.57 -16.94
N SER A 310 -1.43 4.34 -16.63
CA SER A 310 -1.57 5.51 -15.74
C SER A 310 -2.49 6.60 -16.29
N GLU A 311 -2.59 6.77 -17.60
CA GLU A 311 -3.48 7.75 -18.21
C GLU A 311 -4.93 7.25 -18.23
N PHE A 312 -5.14 5.95 -18.53
CA PHE A 312 -6.46 5.33 -18.42
C PHE A 312 -6.99 5.41 -16.99
N GLN A 313 -6.15 5.10 -15.99
CA GLN A 313 -6.49 5.18 -14.57
C GLN A 313 -6.97 6.60 -14.19
N LYS A 314 -6.24 7.64 -14.62
CA LYS A 314 -6.62 9.03 -14.34
C LYS A 314 -7.95 9.40 -14.97
N GLU A 315 -8.23 8.96 -16.19
CA GLU A 315 -9.51 9.23 -16.82
C GLU A 315 -10.67 8.48 -16.13
N ILE A 316 -10.46 7.25 -15.66
CA ILE A 316 -11.47 6.51 -14.88
C ILE A 316 -11.70 7.17 -13.50
N GLN A 317 -10.64 7.65 -12.83
CA GLN A 317 -10.78 8.46 -11.62
C GLN A 317 -11.61 9.71 -11.90
N GLY A 318 -11.32 10.41 -13.00
CA GLY A 318 -12.09 11.58 -13.46
C GLY A 318 -13.56 11.27 -13.74
N VAL A 319 -13.87 10.09 -14.29
CA VAL A 319 -15.29 9.66 -14.49
C VAL A 319 -16.06 9.61 -13.17
N LEU A 320 -15.42 9.13 -12.09
CA LEU A 320 -16.04 9.09 -10.76
C LEU A 320 -16.22 10.50 -10.19
N GLU A 321 -15.18 11.30 -10.21
CA GLU A 321 -15.18 12.66 -9.63
C GLU A 321 -16.16 13.58 -10.36
N ASP A 322 -16.13 13.60 -11.68
CA ASP A 322 -17.05 14.37 -12.52
C ASP A 322 -18.50 13.96 -12.28
N PHE A 323 -18.74 12.65 -12.06
CA PHE A 323 -20.09 12.17 -11.76
C PHE A 323 -20.59 12.65 -10.38
N LEU A 324 -19.74 12.66 -9.36
CA LEU A 324 -20.08 13.20 -8.04
C LEU A 324 -20.43 14.70 -8.10
N VAL A 325 -19.63 15.48 -8.87
CA VAL A 325 -19.92 16.88 -9.13
C VAL A 325 -21.23 17.06 -9.91
N TYR A 326 -21.49 16.20 -10.91
CA TYR A 326 -22.75 16.20 -11.64
C TYR A 326 -23.96 15.93 -10.73
N LEU A 327 -23.88 14.98 -9.81
CA LEU A 327 -24.98 14.68 -8.89
C LEU A 327 -25.36 15.87 -8.02
N ASP A 328 -24.38 16.60 -7.50
CA ASP A 328 -24.63 17.79 -6.70
C ASP A 328 -25.28 18.90 -7.54
N SER A 329 -24.75 19.18 -8.73
CA SER A 329 -25.18 20.29 -9.57
C SER A 329 -26.51 20.06 -10.30
N ALA A 330 -26.73 18.84 -10.82
CA ALA A 330 -27.87 18.56 -11.72
C ALA A 330 -29.21 18.34 -11.00
N HIS A 331 -29.20 18.17 -9.67
CA HIS A 331 -30.37 17.83 -8.87
C HIS A 331 -30.66 18.83 -7.75
N ASP A 332 -30.33 20.11 -7.94
CA ASP A 332 -30.59 21.22 -7.00
C ASP A 332 -30.10 20.93 -5.56
N GLY A 333 -28.95 20.29 -5.43
CA GLY A 333 -28.35 19.93 -4.14
C GLY A 333 -29.04 18.76 -3.42
N LYS A 334 -29.97 18.05 -4.04
CA LYS A 334 -30.63 16.86 -3.45
C LYS A 334 -29.63 15.79 -3.02
N TYR A 335 -28.52 15.67 -3.74
CA TYR A 335 -27.47 14.68 -3.51
C TYR A 335 -26.15 15.33 -3.05
N SER A 336 -26.21 16.50 -2.42
CA SER A 336 -25.03 17.20 -1.91
C SER A 336 -24.21 16.39 -0.88
N SER A 337 -24.81 15.35 -0.30
CA SER A 337 -24.10 14.38 0.57
C SER A 337 -23.51 13.19 -0.18
N ALA A 338 -23.79 13.05 -1.49
CA ALA A 338 -23.24 11.97 -2.33
C ALA A 338 -21.86 12.39 -2.87
N ASN A 339 -20.89 12.46 -1.97
CA ASN A 339 -19.53 12.92 -2.26
C ASN A 339 -18.47 11.79 -2.19
N ALA A 340 -18.91 10.56 -2.13
CA ALA A 340 -18.03 9.40 -2.02
C ALA A 340 -18.50 8.25 -2.92
N GLY A 341 -17.55 7.48 -3.43
CA GLY A 341 -17.81 6.34 -4.26
C GLY A 341 -16.56 5.61 -4.72
N ALA A 342 -16.75 4.56 -5.51
CA ALA A 342 -15.65 3.80 -6.10
C ALA A 342 -16.05 3.17 -7.43
N LEU A 343 -15.02 2.94 -8.28
CA LEU A 343 -15.11 2.16 -9.52
C LEU A 343 -14.02 1.09 -9.53
N ALA A 344 -14.32 -0.08 -10.08
CA ALA A 344 -13.37 -1.12 -10.41
C ALA A 344 -13.59 -1.58 -11.84
N VAL A 345 -12.52 -1.60 -12.65
CA VAL A 345 -12.52 -1.98 -14.06
C VAL A 345 -11.49 -3.08 -14.27
N LEU A 346 -11.91 -4.19 -14.85
CA LEU A 346 -11.11 -5.39 -15.06
C LEU A 346 -11.10 -5.79 -16.54
N ASP A 347 -10.01 -6.36 -17.00
CA ASP A 347 -10.01 -7.16 -18.22
C ASP A 347 -10.85 -8.42 -17.99
N ALA A 348 -11.88 -8.59 -18.81
CA ALA A 348 -12.85 -9.65 -18.60
C ALA A 348 -12.29 -11.06 -18.87
N LYS A 349 -11.24 -11.19 -19.66
CA LYS A 349 -10.65 -12.49 -20.09
C LYS A 349 -9.51 -12.97 -19.20
N THR A 350 -8.85 -12.05 -18.50
CA THR A 350 -7.63 -12.37 -17.75
C THR A 350 -7.76 -12.12 -16.26
N GLY A 351 -8.64 -11.19 -15.85
CA GLY A 351 -8.72 -10.71 -14.48
C GLY A 351 -7.70 -9.60 -14.15
N ALA A 352 -6.93 -9.12 -15.14
CA ALA A 352 -6.06 -7.97 -14.92
C ALA A 352 -6.89 -6.76 -14.47
N VAL A 353 -6.47 -6.11 -13.41
CA VAL A 353 -7.07 -4.85 -12.96
C VAL A 353 -6.61 -3.75 -13.89
N LEU A 354 -7.54 -3.08 -14.55
CA LEU A 354 -7.26 -1.99 -15.48
C LEU A 354 -7.37 -0.62 -14.81
N ALA A 355 -8.31 -0.48 -13.87
CA ALA A 355 -8.43 0.72 -13.03
C ALA A 355 -9.16 0.43 -11.73
N LEU A 356 -8.76 1.15 -10.67
CA LEU A 356 -9.46 1.27 -9.39
C LEU A 356 -9.58 2.77 -9.06
N ALA A 357 -10.79 3.25 -8.87
CA ALA A 357 -11.03 4.65 -8.52
C ALA A 357 -11.74 4.75 -7.19
N THR A 358 -11.27 5.64 -6.34
CA THR A 358 -11.83 5.94 -5.01
C THR A 358 -12.01 7.44 -4.88
N ALA A 359 -13.17 7.88 -4.40
CA ALA A 359 -13.44 9.28 -4.06
C ALA A 359 -14.16 9.38 -2.71
N PRO A 360 -13.80 10.36 -1.84
CA PRO A 360 -12.60 11.19 -2.00
C PRO A 360 -11.32 10.37 -1.90
N THR A 361 -10.25 10.88 -2.45
CA THR A 361 -8.92 10.30 -2.43
C THR A 361 -7.90 11.33 -1.94
N TYR A 362 -6.63 10.99 -1.94
CA TYR A 362 -5.51 11.84 -1.59
C TYR A 362 -4.38 11.67 -2.61
N THR A 363 -3.37 12.50 -2.56
CA THR A 363 -2.12 12.29 -3.27
C THR A 363 -1.04 11.79 -2.32
N LEU A 364 -0.04 11.05 -2.82
CA LEU A 364 1.06 10.56 -1.98
C LEU A 364 1.86 11.71 -1.34
N ASP A 365 1.95 12.87 -2.00
CA ASP A 365 2.55 14.08 -1.40
C ASP A 365 1.72 14.65 -0.24
N GLU A 366 0.39 14.60 -0.34
CA GLU A 366 -0.49 15.00 0.77
C GLU A 366 -0.38 14.05 1.95
N TYR A 367 -0.17 12.76 1.69
CA TYR A 367 0.06 11.81 2.77
C TYR A 367 1.29 12.18 3.60
N ASP A 368 2.39 12.56 2.97
CA ASP A 368 3.62 12.94 3.66
C ASP A 368 3.50 14.29 4.39
N THR A 369 2.76 15.24 3.81
CA THR A 369 2.72 16.62 4.33
C THR A 369 1.55 16.90 5.25
N ASN A 370 0.39 16.26 5.03
CA ASN A 370 -0.89 16.56 5.68
C ASN A 370 -1.57 15.33 6.30
N TYR A 371 -0.81 14.29 6.63
CA TYR A 371 -1.35 13.01 7.16
C TYR A 371 -2.39 13.20 8.25
N ARG A 372 -2.13 14.12 9.18
CA ARG A 372 -3.04 14.38 10.31
C ARG A 372 -4.40 14.91 9.83
N GLU A 373 -4.41 15.82 8.87
CA GLU A 373 -5.64 16.39 8.31
C GLU A 373 -6.44 15.31 7.56
N LEU A 374 -5.75 14.45 6.80
CA LEU A 374 -6.36 13.31 6.11
C LEU A 374 -6.98 12.30 7.10
N MET A 375 -6.31 12.04 8.22
CA MET A 375 -6.82 11.15 9.28
C MET A 375 -8.04 11.71 10.02
N GLU A 376 -8.11 13.03 10.21
CA GLU A 376 -9.21 13.72 10.91
C GLU A 376 -10.37 14.04 9.95
N ASP A 377 -10.20 13.88 8.64
CA ASP A 377 -11.22 14.16 7.63
C ASP A 377 -12.35 13.12 7.70
N LYS A 378 -13.57 13.62 7.98
CA LYS A 378 -14.78 12.79 8.08
C LYS A 378 -15.23 12.16 6.77
N SER A 379 -14.73 12.65 5.65
CA SER A 379 -14.99 12.06 4.33
C SER A 379 -14.16 10.80 4.08
N LEU A 380 -13.20 10.49 4.97
CA LEU A 380 -12.34 9.31 4.96
C LEU A 380 -11.57 9.15 3.65
N PRO A 381 -10.72 10.11 3.23
CA PRO A 381 -9.96 10.01 1.99
C PRO A 381 -8.93 8.87 2.01
N LEU A 382 -8.47 8.45 3.20
CA LEU A 382 -7.53 7.32 3.37
C LEU A 382 -8.19 5.94 3.24
N LEU A 383 -9.51 5.86 3.15
CA LEU A 383 -10.21 4.60 2.91
C LEU A 383 -10.18 4.26 1.41
N ASP A 384 -9.51 3.19 1.04
CA ASP A 384 -9.66 2.62 -0.30
C ASP A 384 -11.06 2.02 -0.45
N ARG A 385 -11.94 2.77 -1.09
CA ARG A 385 -13.32 2.33 -1.28
C ARG A 385 -13.45 1.23 -2.33
N ALA A 386 -12.50 1.10 -3.24
CA ALA A 386 -12.55 0.12 -4.31
C ALA A 386 -12.23 -1.30 -3.80
N THR A 387 -11.26 -1.44 -2.88
CA THR A 387 -10.77 -2.74 -2.38
C THR A 387 -11.15 -3.01 -0.92
N ASP A 388 -11.37 -1.97 -0.10
CA ASP A 388 -11.64 -2.10 1.34
C ASP A 388 -13.02 -1.56 1.75
N GLY A 389 -13.62 -0.69 0.94
CA GLY A 389 -14.97 -0.21 1.20
C GLY A 389 -16.00 -1.33 1.18
N LEU A 390 -16.72 -1.52 2.28
CA LEU A 390 -17.71 -2.59 2.44
C LEU A 390 -19.14 -2.07 2.23
N TYR A 391 -19.78 -2.57 1.19
CA TYR A 391 -21.10 -2.13 0.75
C TYR A 391 -22.07 -3.28 0.58
N ARG A 392 -23.37 -3.01 0.73
CA ARG A 392 -24.39 -3.93 0.28
C ARG A 392 -24.47 -3.88 -1.25
N PRO A 393 -24.39 -5.01 -1.97
CA PRO A 393 -24.46 -5.02 -3.44
C PRO A 393 -25.84 -4.64 -3.98
N GLY A 394 -26.87 -4.73 -3.14
CA GLY A 394 -28.25 -4.49 -3.55
C GLY A 394 -28.67 -5.41 -4.70
N SER A 395 -29.49 -4.91 -5.59
CA SER A 395 -30.04 -5.69 -6.71
C SER A 395 -28.98 -6.25 -7.69
N CYS A 396 -27.72 -5.87 -7.61
CA CYS A 396 -26.64 -6.52 -8.35
C CYS A 396 -26.49 -7.99 -7.95
N PHE A 397 -26.72 -8.33 -6.69
CA PHE A 397 -26.69 -9.69 -6.15
C PHE A 397 -27.76 -10.62 -6.76
N LYS A 398 -28.80 -10.08 -7.36
CA LYS A 398 -29.87 -10.87 -8.01
C LYS A 398 -29.35 -11.75 -9.15
N THR A 399 -28.26 -11.37 -9.80
CA THR A 399 -27.59 -12.20 -10.80
C THR A 399 -27.06 -13.50 -10.20
N VAL A 400 -26.46 -13.42 -9.00
CA VAL A 400 -25.99 -14.60 -8.24
C VAL A 400 -27.16 -15.49 -7.82
N THR A 401 -28.23 -14.88 -7.29
CA THR A 401 -29.45 -15.63 -6.89
C THR A 401 -30.11 -16.30 -8.11
N ALA A 402 -30.10 -15.63 -9.27
CA ALA A 402 -30.62 -16.19 -10.52
C ALA A 402 -29.77 -17.38 -11.00
N THR A 403 -28.44 -17.25 -10.99
CA THR A 403 -27.52 -18.35 -11.33
C THR A 403 -27.77 -19.56 -10.44
N ALA A 404 -27.82 -19.36 -9.12
CA ALA A 404 -28.11 -20.44 -8.18
C ALA A 404 -29.47 -21.12 -8.48
N GLY A 405 -30.51 -20.31 -8.72
CA GLY A 405 -31.85 -20.83 -8.97
C GLY A 405 -32.01 -21.63 -10.27
N LEU A 406 -31.39 -21.16 -11.34
CA LEU A 406 -31.38 -21.83 -12.63
C LEU A 406 -30.49 -23.09 -12.58
N ASN A 407 -29.29 -22.98 -12.04
CA ASN A 407 -28.31 -24.08 -12.01
C ASN A 407 -28.73 -25.24 -11.07
N GLU A 408 -29.37 -24.93 -9.93
CA GLU A 408 -29.91 -25.93 -9.01
C GLU A 408 -31.29 -26.49 -9.49
N GLY A 409 -31.76 -26.08 -10.69
CA GLY A 409 -33.03 -26.54 -11.27
C GLY A 409 -34.27 -26.16 -10.44
N LYS A 410 -34.15 -25.14 -9.55
CA LYS A 410 -35.28 -24.64 -8.76
C LYS A 410 -36.30 -23.90 -9.64
N VAL A 411 -35.80 -23.27 -10.68
CA VAL A 411 -36.59 -22.63 -11.75
C VAL A 411 -35.91 -22.89 -13.09
N THR A 412 -36.73 -22.81 -14.17
CA THR A 412 -36.22 -22.72 -15.54
C THR A 412 -36.29 -21.28 -16.03
N GLY A 413 -35.72 -20.97 -17.18
CA GLY A 413 -35.83 -19.64 -17.78
C GLY A 413 -37.27 -19.16 -18.05
N TYR A 414 -38.21 -20.10 -18.12
CA TYR A 414 -39.65 -19.85 -18.37
C TYR A 414 -40.51 -19.91 -17.12
N SER A 415 -39.96 -20.33 -15.97
CA SER A 415 -40.69 -20.33 -14.70
C SER A 415 -41.08 -18.92 -14.29
N THR A 416 -42.33 -18.73 -13.88
CA THR A 416 -42.84 -17.41 -13.51
C THR A 416 -43.34 -17.38 -12.07
N PHE A 417 -43.15 -16.22 -11.42
CA PHE A 417 -43.81 -15.89 -10.17
C PHE A 417 -44.67 -14.64 -10.34
N TYR A 418 -45.78 -14.56 -9.61
CA TYR A 418 -46.68 -13.40 -9.65
C TYR A 418 -46.17 -12.29 -8.75
N CYS A 419 -45.98 -11.10 -9.29
CA CYS A 419 -45.59 -9.89 -8.59
C CYS A 419 -46.74 -8.89 -8.47
N GLY A 420 -47.45 -8.91 -7.36
CA GLY A 420 -48.54 -8.01 -7.03
C GLY A 420 -48.10 -6.75 -6.26
N ARG A 421 -46.81 -6.36 -6.34
CA ARG A 421 -46.16 -5.27 -5.64
C ARG A 421 -45.94 -5.54 -4.15
N ASN A 422 -46.86 -6.20 -3.44
CA ASN A 422 -46.72 -6.57 -2.02
C ASN A 422 -46.52 -8.08 -1.90
N TYR A 423 -45.66 -8.48 -0.97
CA TYR A 423 -45.40 -9.87 -0.67
C TYR A 423 -45.53 -10.11 0.82
N TYR A 424 -46.42 -11.02 1.19
CA TYR A 424 -46.73 -11.34 2.58
C TYR A 424 -46.02 -12.66 2.97
N TYR A 425 -45.19 -12.59 3.99
CA TYR A 425 -44.40 -13.73 4.41
C TYR A 425 -44.23 -13.78 5.94
N HIS A 426 -44.79 -14.79 6.59
CA HIS A 426 -44.69 -15.00 8.05
C HIS A 426 -44.97 -13.72 8.89
N GLY A 427 -46.00 -12.98 8.53
CA GLY A 427 -46.38 -11.74 9.22
C GLY A 427 -45.59 -10.49 8.81
N LEU A 428 -44.61 -10.63 7.92
CA LEU A 428 -43.90 -9.52 7.30
C LEU A 428 -44.57 -9.12 5.99
N THR A 429 -44.56 -7.83 5.69
CA THR A 429 -44.93 -7.33 4.36
C THR A 429 -43.70 -6.68 3.76
N VAL A 430 -43.21 -7.24 2.65
CA VAL A 430 -42.11 -6.67 1.87
C VAL A 430 -42.61 -6.26 0.49
N HIS A 431 -41.88 -5.33 -0.14
CA HIS A 431 -42.40 -4.65 -1.33
C HIS A 431 -41.48 -4.82 -2.52
N CYS A 432 -42.08 -4.81 -3.70
CA CYS A 432 -41.40 -4.60 -4.98
C CYS A 432 -41.53 -3.13 -5.41
N THR A 433 -40.59 -2.67 -6.21
CA THR A 433 -40.58 -1.32 -6.81
C THR A 433 -41.72 -1.10 -7.79
N GLY A 434 -42.21 -2.19 -8.43
CA GLY A 434 -43.28 -2.16 -9.43
C GLY A 434 -44.30 -3.27 -9.28
N PHE A 435 -45.36 -3.18 -10.05
CA PHE A 435 -46.38 -4.23 -10.28
C PHE A 435 -46.01 -4.93 -11.59
N HIS A 436 -45.62 -6.20 -11.55
CA HIS A 436 -45.03 -6.87 -12.74
C HIS A 436 -45.81 -8.09 -13.23
N GLU A 437 -46.88 -8.45 -12.56
CA GLU A 437 -47.71 -9.64 -12.88
C GLU A 437 -46.89 -10.95 -12.87
N ASN A 438 -47.17 -11.87 -13.78
CA ASN A 438 -46.39 -13.10 -13.96
C ASN A 438 -45.08 -12.78 -14.69
N ILE A 439 -43.95 -12.96 -14.01
CA ILE A 439 -42.65 -12.51 -14.48
C ILE A 439 -41.64 -13.66 -14.46
N SER A 440 -40.87 -13.83 -15.55
CA SER A 440 -39.77 -14.79 -15.67
C SER A 440 -38.47 -14.22 -15.16
N VAL A 441 -37.43 -15.05 -15.00
CA VAL A 441 -36.10 -14.65 -14.48
C VAL A 441 -35.49 -13.52 -15.31
N THR A 442 -35.46 -13.63 -16.64
CA THR A 442 -34.91 -12.59 -17.55
C THR A 442 -35.62 -11.26 -17.34
N ARG A 443 -36.95 -11.26 -17.31
CA ARG A 443 -37.73 -10.04 -17.08
C ARG A 443 -37.51 -9.52 -15.63
N ALA A 444 -37.37 -10.40 -14.65
CA ALA A 444 -37.14 -10.05 -13.28
C ALA A 444 -35.76 -9.36 -13.08
N ILE A 445 -34.72 -9.79 -13.79
CA ILE A 445 -33.42 -9.12 -13.84
C ILE A 445 -33.56 -7.74 -14.48
N GLN A 446 -34.21 -7.65 -15.65
CA GLN A 446 -34.41 -6.40 -16.39
C GLN A 446 -35.09 -5.31 -15.57
N VAL A 447 -36.23 -5.63 -14.90
CA VAL A 447 -36.98 -4.64 -14.10
C VAL A 447 -36.66 -4.68 -12.62
N SER A 448 -35.66 -5.46 -12.24
CA SER A 448 -35.19 -5.61 -10.84
C SER A 448 -36.30 -6.04 -9.86
N CYS A 449 -37.16 -7.02 -10.25
CA CYS A 449 -38.29 -7.46 -9.44
C CYS A 449 -37.88 -8.14 -8.15
N ASN A 450 -38.16 -7.53 -6.97
CA ASN A 450 -37.83 -8.12 -5.67
C ASN A 450 -38.64 -9.41 -5.41
N ILE A 451 -39.93 -9.42 -5.73
CA ILE A 451 -40.81 -10.55 -5.39
C ILE A 451 -40.40 -11.82 -6.12
N TYR A 452 -39.92 -11.73 -7.37
CA TYR A 452 -39.35 -12.89 -8.03
C TYR A 452 -38.23 -13.54 -7.19
N PHE A 453 -37.30 -12.72 -6.74
CA PHE A 453 -36.14 -13.20 -5.97
C PHE A 453 -36.47 -13.57 -4.54
N TYR A 454 -37.51 -12.99 -3.92
CA TYR A 454 -38.02 -13.46 -2.63
C TYR A 454 -38.60 -14.90 -2.74
N ASN A 455 -39.32 -15.23 -3.81
CA ASN A 455 -39.76 -16.59 -4.04
C ASN A 455 -38.60 -17.53 -4.33
N LEU A 456 -37.66 -17.10 -5.17
CA LEU A 456 -36.54 -17.93 -5.58
C LEU A 456 -35.60 -18.28 -4.40
N VAL A 457 -35.24 -17.30 -3.56
CA VAL A 457 -34.32 -17.55 -2.45
C VAL A 457 -34.87 -18.50 -1.40
N GLN A 458 -36.19 -18.56 -1.22
CA GLN A 458 -36.83 -19.54 -0.35
C GLN A 458 -36.68 -20.97 -0.85
N LEU A 459 -36.63 -21.18 -2.18
CA LEU A 459 -36.37 -22.49 -2.78
C LEU A 459 -34.88 -22.88 -2.67
N LEU A 460 -33.99 -21.91 -2.55
CA LEU A 460 -32.53 -22.10 -2.46
C LEU A 460 -32.06 -22.36 -1.02
N GLY A 461 -32.53 -21.54 -0.07
CA GLY A 461 -32.01 -21.48 1.29
C GLY A 461 -30.70 -20.70 1.39
N ALA A 462 -30.24 -20.43 2.63
CA ALA A 462 -29.07 -19.59 2.92
C ALA A 462 -27.75 -20.26 2.47
N ASP A 463 -27.61 -21.56 2.71
CA ASP A 463 -26.37 -22.30 2.40
C ASP A 463 -26.07 -22.32 0.90
N THR A 464 -27.11 -22.60 0.08
CA THR A 464 -26.97 -22.59 -1.39
C THR A 464 -26.65 -21.18 -1.88
N LEU A 465 -27.31 -20.16 -1.34
CA LEU A 465 -27.07 -18.77 -1.71
C LEU A 465 -25.61 -18.36 -1.39
N SER A 466 -25.13 -18.68 -0.18
CA SER A 466 -23.75 -18.38 0.24
C SER A 466 -22.73 -19.15 -0.59
N LYS A 467 -22.99 -20.43 -0.90
CA LYS A 467 -22.13 -21.22 -1.80
C LYS A 467 -21.91 -20.51 -3.15
N TYR A 468 -22.99 -20.09 -3.80
CA TYR A 468 -22.88 -19.42 -5.09
C TYR A 468 -22.22 -18.04 -4.96
N ALA A 469 -22.53 -17.26 -3.92
CA ALA A 469 -21.89 -15.99 -3.69
C ALA A 469 -20.36 -16.14 -3.55
N ASN A 470 -19.88 -17.13 -2.78
CA ASN A 470 -18.44 -17.43 -2.64
C ASN A 470 -17.81 -17.87 -3.97
N LEU A 471 -18.51 -18.65 -4.81
CA LEU A 471 -18.04 -19.03 -6.14
C LEU A 471 -17.80 -17.79 -7.03
N TYR A 472 -18.62 -16.74 -6.87
CA TYR A 472 -18.45 -15.45 -7.53
C TYR A 472 -17.37 -14.55 -6.87
N GLY A 473 -16.81 -14.94 -5.73
CA GLY A 473 -15.80 -14.16 -5.01
C GLY A 473 -16.37 -13.19 -3.98
N LEU A 474 -17.68 -13.13 -3.80
CA LEU A 474 -18.30 -12.28 -2.80
C LEU A 474 -18.08 -12.83 -1.39
N GLY A 475 -17.72 -11.97 -0.45
CA GLY A 475 -17.41 -12.37 0.93
C GLY A 475 -16.13 -13.19 1.06
N THR A 476 -15.21 -13.12 0.10
CA THR A 476 -13.92 -13.83 0.10
C THR A 476 -12.78 -12.84 -0.14
N ASN A 477 -11.60 -13.11 0.43
CA ASN A 477 -10.39 -12.40 0.03
C ASN A 477 -10.05 -12.80 -1.41
N LEU A 478 -9.80 -11.83 -2.28
CA LEU A 478 -9.49 -12.07 -3.70
C LEU A 478 -7.99 -12.26 -3.93
N GLY A 479 -7.15 -11.83 -2.97
CA GLY A 479 -5.71 -11.97 -2.99
C GLY A 479 -5.02 -11.01 -3.94
N LEU A 480 -5.49 -9.75 -3.98
CA LEU A 480 -4.84 -8.68 -4.73
C LEU A 480 -3.46 -8.36 -4.09
N GLU A 481 -2.45 -8.04 -4.90
CA GLU A 481 -1.09 -7.84 -4.43
C GLU A 481 -0.96 -6.60 -3.52
N SER A 482 -1.81 -5.59 -3.69
CA SER A 482 -1.88 -4.42 -2.81
C SER A 482 -2.67 -4.66 -1.51
N GLY A 483 -3.34 -5.80 -1.39
CA GLY A 483 -4.29 -6.11 -0.33
C GLY A 483 -5.74 -5.92 -0.77
N ASP A 484 -6.65 -6.61 -0.12
CA ASP A 484 -8.10 -6.48 -0.29
C ASP A 484 -8.87 -7.00 0.93
N THR A 485 -10.01 -6.40 1.22
CA THR A 485 -10.86 -6.79 2.36
C THR A 485 -11.84 -7.90 1.98
N GLN A 486 -11.91 -8.93 2.81
CA GLN A 486 -12.75 -10.12 2.58
C GLN A 486 -14.25 -9.80 2.52
N GLY A 487 -14.77 -8.93 3.38
CA GLY A 487 -16.20 -8.73 3.55
C GLY A 487 -16.92 -9.94 4.18
N TYR A 488 -18.25 -9.98 4.07
CA TYR A 488 -19.05 -11.09 4.59
C TYR A 488 -20.43 -11.19 3.91
N LEU A 489 -21.04 -12.39 4.01
CA LEU A 489 -22.35 -12.71 3.45
C LEU A 489 -23.39 -12.86 4.56
N ALA A 490 -24.66 -12.53 4.24
CA ALA A 490 -25.77 -12.74 5.16
C ALA A 490 -26.16 -14.22 5.21
N ASN A 491 -25.78 -14.89 6.28
CA ASN A 491 -26.12 -16.26 6.60
C ASN A 491 -26.23 -16.44 8.13
N PRO A 492 -26.71 -17.60 8.64
CA PRO A 492 -26.83 -17.84 10.06
C PRO A 492 -25.55 -17.63 10.86
N GLU A 493 -24.39 -18.07 10.34
CA GLU A 493 -23.08 -17.94 10.99
C GLU A 493 -22.65 -16.46 11.14
N THR A 494 -22.78 -15.68 10.09
CA THR A 494 -22.49 -14.23 10.13
C THR A 494 -23.36 -13.53 11.18
N PHE A 495 -24.65 -13.88 11.24
CA PHE A 495 -25.55 -13.28 12.21
C PHE A 495 -25.21 -13.69 13.65
N GLU A 496 -24.80 -14.92 13.87
CA GLU A 496 -24.30 -15.39 15.17
C GLU A 496 -23.04 -14.63 15.58
N ASN A 497 -22.08 -14.47 14.66
CA ASN A 497 -20.84 -13.71 14.90
C ASN A 497 -21.07 -12.24 15.22
N LEU A 498 -22.11 -11.64 14.61
CA LEU A 498 -22.53 -10.27 14.89
C LEU A 498 -23.43 -10.13 16.13
N GLY A 499 -23.75 -11.24 16.83
CA GLY A 499 -24.69 -11.23 17.96
C GLY A 499 -26.13 -10.92 17.57
N MET A 500 -26.51 -11.16 16.32
CA MET A 500 -27.82 -10.86 15.75
C MET A 500 -28.64 -12.14 15.55
N LEU A 501 -29.97 -12.00 15.48
CA LEU A 501 -30.86 -13.14 15.25
C LEU A 501 -31.12 -13.32 13.75
N TRP A 502 -30.76 -14.50 13.22
CA TRP A 502 -31.16 -14.92 11.87
C TRP A 502 -32.66 -15.23 11.80
N THR A 503 -33.35 -14.66 10.87
CA THR A 503 -34.79 -14.87 10.63
C THR A 503 -35.06 -15.19 9.16
N SER A 504 -36.23 -15.75 8.90
CA SER A 504 -36.66 -15.98 7.50
C SER A 504 -36.83 -14.69 6.68
N GLY A 505 -37.07 -13.55 7.35
CA GLY A 505 -37.06 -12.23 6.71
C GLY A 505 -35.65 -11.83 6.23
N GLN A 506 -34.61 -12.20 6.96
CA GLN A 506 -33.22 -11.95 6.58
C GLN A 506 -32.84 -12.72 5.30
N LEU A 507 -33.32 -13.96 5.16
CA LEU A 507 -33.12 -14.75 3.94
C LEU A 507 -33.73 -14.07 2.72
N LEU A 508 -34.97 -13.49 2.83
CA LEU A 508 -35.57 -12.75 1.74
C LEU A 508 -34.70 -11.57 1.31
N GLN A 509 -34.23 -10.80 2.29
CA GLN A 509 -33.39 -9.63 2.03
C GLN A 509 -32.02 -10.04 1.45
N ALA A 510 -31.41 -11.11 1.94
CA ALA A 510 -30.17 -11.65 1.41
C ALA A 510 -30.29 -12.00 -0.09
N GLY A 511 -31.42 -12.61 -0.50
CA GLY A 511 -31.67 -12.97 -1.90
C GLY A 511 -31.71 -11.80 -2.88
N ILE A 512 -31.82 -10.57 -2.39
CA ILE A 512 -31.81 -9.34 -3.21
C ILE A 512 -30.59 -8.44 -2.89
N GLY A 513 -29.56 -8.98 -2.20
CA GLY A 513 -28.34 -8.26 -1.88
C GLY A 513 -28.49 -7.18 -0.81
N GLN A 514 -29.46 -7.35 0.06
CA GLN A 514 -29.69 -6.55 1.26
C GLN A 514 -29.35 -7.36 2.51
N SER A 515 -29.84 -6.98 3.70
CA SER A 515 -29.47 -7.60 4.96
C SER A 515 -27.99 -7.31 5.32
N GLU A 516 -27.34 -8.20 6.07
CA GLU A 516 -25.94 -8.04 6.48
C GLU A 516 -25.00 -8.70 5.45
N ILE A 517 -25.05 -8.21 4.20
CA ILE A 517 -24.06 -8.49 3.17
C ILE A 517 -23.16 -7.27 3.05
N ALA A 518 -21.85 -7.48 3.10
CA ALA A 518 -20.86 -6.43 2.92
C ALA A 518 -19.75 -6.93 1.99
N VAL A 519 -19.62 -6.31 0.83
CA VAL A 519 -18.68 -6.69 -0.24
C VAL A 519 -18.03 -5.44 -0.83
N THR A 520 -16.85 -5.61 -1.43
CA THR A 520 -16.13 -4.50 -2.05
C THR A 520 -16.55 -4.29 -3.51
N PRO A 521 -16.37 -3.08 -4.07
CA PRO A 521 -16.55 -2.83 -5.51
C PRO A 521 -15.71 -3.75 -6.40
N LEU A 522 -14.48 -4.08 -5.99
CA LEU A 522 -13.65 -5.06 -6.70
C LEU A 522 -14.32 -6.45 -6.74
N GLN A 523 -14.89 -6.93 -5.63
CA GLN A 523 -15.64 -8.18 -5.60
C GLN A 523 -16.87 -8.13 -6.51
N MET A 524 -17.52 -6.96 -6.61
CA MET A 524 -18.65 -6.75 -7.54
C MET A 524 -18.18 -6.78 -8.99
N ALA A 525 -17.02 -6.20 -9.34
CA ALA A 525 -16.44 -6.27 -10.67
C ALA A 525 -16.04 -7.70 -11.06
N VAL A 526 -15.45 -8.45 -10.12
CA VAL A 526 -15.15 -9.89 -10.27
C VAL A 526 -16.43 -10.69 -10.48
N THR A 527 -17.55 -10.32 -9.84
CA THR A 527 -18.86 -10.92 -10.12
C THR A 527 -19.30 -10.69 -11.57
N ALA A 528 -19.16 -9.46 -12.08
CA ALA A 528 -19.46 -9.14 -13.49
C ALA A 528 -18.57 -9.95 -14.45
N MET A 529 -17.27 -10.00 -14.19
CA MET A 529 -16.31 -10.80 -14.96
C MET A 529 -16.66 -12.29 -14.96
N THR A 530 -17.09 -12.83 -13.82
CA THR A 530 -17.48 -14.24 -13.71
C THR A 530 -18.76 -14.54 -14.50
N ILE A 531 -19.73 -13.60 -14.56
CA ILE A 531 -20.91 -13.73 -15.43
C ILE A 531 -20.48 -13.70 -16.89
N ALA A 532 -19.63 -12.76 -17.28
CA ALA A 532 -19.09 -12.59 -18.62
C ALA A 532 -18.35 -13.85 -19.13
N ASN A 533 -17.81 -14.65 -18.24
CA ASN A 533 -17.11 -15.91 -18.54
C ASN A 533 -17.93 -17.16 -18.15
N GLU A 534 -19.26 -17.06 -18.15
CA GLU A 534 -20.18 -18.18 -17.93
C GLU A 534 -19.85 -19.00 -16.68
N GLY A 535 -19.48 -18.31 -15.58
CA GLY A 535 -19.17 -18.92 -14.29
C GLY A 535 -17.71 -19.26 -14.06
N VAL A 536 -16.82 -18.91 -14.98
CA VAL A 536 -15.37 -19.02 -14.78
C VAL A 536 -14.86 -17.74 -14.11
N ARG A 537 -14.33 -17.87 -12.89
CA ARG A 537 -13.76 -16.76 -12.12
C ARG A 537 -12.24 -16.75 -12.21
N TYR A 538 -11.68 -15.68 -12.76
CA TYR A 538 -10.26 -15.41 -12.71
C TYR A 538 -9.87 -14.71 -11.39
N LYS A 539 -8.63 -14.92 -10.93
CA LYS A 539 -8.03 -14.13 -9.86
C LYS A 539 -7.76 -12.71 -10.39
N PRO A 540 -8.25 -11.65 -9.72
CA PRO A 540 -7.80 -10.30 -10.07
C PRO A 540 -6.34 -10.11 -9.69
N TYR A 541 -5.59 -9.33 -10.46
CA TYR A 541 -4.18 -9.02 -10.19
C TYR A 541 -3.79 -7.63 -10.71
N LEU A 542 -2.89 -6.97 -10.00
CA LEU A 542 -2.30 -5.67 -10.34
C LEU A 542 -0.89 -5.80 -10.95
N VAL A 543 -0.17 -6.87 -10.61
CA VAL A 543 1.21 -7.07 -11.07
C VAL A 543 1.21 -7.87 -12.37
N ASP A 544 1.53 -7.21 -13.50
CA ASP A 544 1.69 -7.87 -14.81
C ASP A 544 2.97 -8.71 -14.86
N SER A 545 4.08 -8.13 -14.43
CA SER A 545 5.37 -8.80 -14.53
C SER A 545 6.43 -8.20 -13.61
N ILE A 546 7.45 -8.99 -13.29
CA ILE A 546 8.63 -8.59 -12.52
C ILE A 546 9.83 -8.57 -13.45
N TRP A 547 10.60 -7.50 -13.39
CA TRP A 547 11.78 -7.28 -14.22
C TRP A 547 13.03 -7.03 -13.37
N ASP A 548 14.21 -7.23 -13.93
CA ASP A 548 15.42 -6.72 -13.31
C ASP A 548 15.35 -5.18 -13.20
N TYR A 549 16.13 -4.60 -12.30
CA TYR A 549 16.09 -3.15 -12.02
C TYR A 549 16.19 -2.29 -13.29
N SER A 550 16.96 -2.72 -14.27
CA SER A 550 17.22 -2.00 -15.53
C SER A 550 16.17 -2.29 -16.62
N MET A 551 15.14 -3.05 -16.35
CA MET A 551 14.10 -3.47 -17.32
C MET A 551 14.65 -4.21 -18.55
N ASN A 552 15.81 -4.87 -18.44
CA ASN A 552 16.43 -5.62 -19.53
C ASN A 552 15.96 -7.07 -19.60
N LYS A 553 15.59 -7.64 -18.45
CA LYS A 553 15.22 -9.06 -18.34
C LYS A 553 13.93 -9.19 -17.55
N CYS A 554 12.89 -9.76 -18.18
CA CYS A 554 11.72 -10.22 -17.47
C CYS A 554 12.07 -11.46 -16.63
N ILE A 555 11.82 -11.37 -15.31
CA ILE A 555 12.08 -12.43 -14.33
C ILE A 555 10.87 -13.35 -14.24
N SER A 556 9.67 -12.76 -14.13
CA SER A 556 8.40 -13.49 -14.12
C SER A 556 7.29 -12.66 -14.74
N LYS A 557 6.30 -13.33 -15.31
CA LYS A 557 5.07 -12.73 -15.82
C LYS A 557 3.87 -13.40 -15.16
N THR A 558 2.87 -12.61 -14.80
CA THR A 558 1.63 -13.14 -14.24
C THR A 558 0.79 -13.76 -15.36
N GLU A 559 0.38 -15.00 -15.16
CA GLU A 559 -0.53 -15.70 -16.06
C GLU A 559 -1.95 -15.69 -15.47
N PRO A 560 -2.98 -15.48 -16.31
CA PRO A 560 -4.37 -15.53 -15.86
C PRO A 560 -4.68 -16.83 -15.12
N THR A 561 -5.16 -16.73 -13.89
CA THR A 561 -5.41 -17.89 -13.03
C THR A 561 -6.90 -18.07 -12.75
N VAL A 562 -7.46 -19.20 -13.15
CA VAL A 562 -8.83 -19.59 -12.79
C VAL A 562 -8.84 -20.09 -11.34
N VAL A 563 -9.56 -19.39 -10.47
CA VAL A 563 -9.67 -19.74 -9.04
C VAL A 563 -11.00 -20.41 -8.68
N SER A 564 -11.99 -20.29 -9.53
CA SER A 564 -13.29 -20.94 -9.33
C SER A 564 -13.98 -21.16 -10.67
N LYS A 565 -14.77 -22.22 -10.74
CA LYS A 565 -15.66 -22.49 -11.88
C LYS A 565 -16.98 -23.03 -11.34
N ILE A 566 -18.08 -22.47 -11.80
CA ILE A 566 -19.42 -22.98 -11.51
C ILE A 566 -19.69 -24.15 -12.45
N ASP A 567 -19.85 -25.34 -11.88
CA ASP A 567 -20.28 -26.51 -12.67
C ASP A 567 -21.73 -26.34 -13.09
N LEU A 568 -21.95 -26.15 -14.40
CA LEU A 568 -23.28 -25.92 -14.95
C LEU A 568 -24.01 -27.24 -15.12
N ASN A 569 -25.18 -27.34 -14.49
CA ASN A 569 -26.12 -28.42 -14.70
C ASN A 569 -26.95 -28.22 -15.99
N TYR A 570 -27.01 -26.98 -16.47
CA TYR A 570 -27.79 -26.60 -17.65
C TYR A 570 -27.04 -25.49 -18.41
N ASP A 571 -26.82 -25.70 -19.70
CA ASP A 571 -26.05 -24.79 -20.57
C ASP A 571 -26.71 -23.40 -20.73
N TYR A 572 -28.03 -23.30 -20.56
CA TYR A 572 -28.83 -22.08 -20.75
C TYR A 572 -28.76 -21.10 -19.57
N VAL A 573 -28.06 -21.43 -18.47
CA VAL A 573 -28.07 -20.62 -17.22
C VAL A 573 -27.73 -19.17 -17.51
N TYR A 574 -26.62 -18.93 -18.21
CA TYR A 574 -26.13 -17.59 -18.48
C TYR A 574 -26.91 -16.87 -19.58
N ASP A 575 -27.46 -17.56 -20.56
CA ASP A 575 -28.32 -16.97 -21.63
C ASP A 575 -29.47 -16.14 -21.04
N PHE A 576 -30.15 -16.67 -20.03
CA PHE A 576 -31.28 -15.98 -19.41
C PHE A 576 -30.85 -14.80 -18.54
N ILE A 577 -29.67 -14.87 -17.90
CA ILE A 577 -29.09 -13.81 -17.05
C ILE A 577 -28.61 -12.67 -17.93
N GLU A 578 -27.80 -12.97 -18.92
CA GLU A 578 -27.23 -12.02 -19.87
C GLU A 578 -28.32 -11.26 -20.62
N ASN A 579 -29.29 -11.99 -21.19
CA ASN A 579 -30.46 -11.37 -21.85
C ASN A 579 -31.24 -10.42 -20.91
N GLY A 580 -31.30 -10.74 -19.61
CA GLY A 580 -31.90 -9.87 -18.60
C GLY A 580 -31.07 -8.60 -18.37
N MET A 581 -29.73 -8.73 -18.31
CA MET A 581 -28.77 -7.63 -18.13
C MET A 581 -28.73 -6.73 -19.39
N ILE A 582 -28.70 -7.29 -20.59
CA ILE A 582 -28.78 -6.53 -21.86
C ILE A 582 -30.06 -5.71 -21.91
N LYS A 583 -31.24 -6.31 -21.59
CA LYS A 583 -32.49 -5.57 -21.54
C LYS A 583 -32.52 -4.50 -20.44
N ALA A 584 -31.77 -4.66 -19.36
CA ALA A 584 -31.64 -3.63 -18.32
C ALA A 584 -30.83 -2.42 -18.82
N SER A 585 -29.80 -2.63 -19.64
CA SER A 585 -29.02 -1.55 -20.25
C SER A 585 -29.83 -0.66 -21.19
N GLN A 586 -30.79 -1.22 -21.88
CA GLN A 586 -31.70 -0.49 -22.78
C GLN A 586 -32.62 0.51 -22.05
N ASN A 587 -32.73 0.41 -20.72
CA ASN A 587 -33.44 1.37 -19.86
C ASN A 587 -32.58 2.55 -19.40
N THR A 588 -31.45 2.82 -20.04
CA THR A 588 -30.66 4.02 -19.80
C THR A 588 -31.29 5.24 -20.50
N PRO A 589 -31.08 6.46 -19.96
CA PRO A 589 -31.64 7.66 -20.57
C PRO A 589 -31.07 7.91 -21.96
N ASN A 590 -31.82 8.61 -22.80
CA ASN A 590 -31.29 9.09 -24.06
C ASN A 590 -30.25 10.21 -23.84
N GLY A 591 -29.35 10.40 -24.77
CA GLY A 591 -28.31 11.44 -24.72
C GLY A 591 -26.94 10.87 -24.37
N GLU A 592 -26.12 11.65 -23.72
CA GLU A 592 -24.69 11.34 -23.46
C GLU A 592 -24.44 10.14 -22.56
N TYR A 593 -25.43 9.71 -21.77
CA TYR A 593 -25.36 8.52 -20.91
C TYR A 593 -26.04 7.29 -21.51
N SER A 594 -26.50 7.38 -22.75
CA SER A 594 -27.22 6.29 -23.42
C SER A 594 -26.26 5.15 -23.76
N LEU A 595 -26.65 3.93 -23.41
CA LEU A 595 -25.99 2.71 -23.87
C LEU A 595 -26.55 2.19 -25.19
N ASN A 596 -27.62 2.82 -25.67
CA ASN A 596 -28.19 2.48 -26.97
C ASN A 596 -27.36 3.12 -28.10
N GLY A 597 -27.06 2.35 -29.15
CA GLY A 597 -26.33 2.85 -30.32
C GLY A 597 -24.78 2.82 -30.18
N LEU A 598 -24.24 2.07 -29.23
CA LEU A 598 -22.81 1.81 -29.12
C LEU A 598 -22.24 0.90 -30.22
N GLY A 599 -23.07 0.21 -30.97
CA GLY A 599 -22.65 -0.77 -31.99
C GLY A 599 -22.50 -2.19 -31.45
N TYR A 600 -22.54 -2.36 -30.13
CA TYR A 600 -22.52 -3.63 -29.41
C TYR A 600 -23.48 -3.59 -28.23
N ASP A 601 -23.87 -4.75 -27.72
CA ASP A 601 -24.70 -4.87 -26.54
C ASP A 601 -23.87 -4.79 -25.26
N VAL A 602 -24.42 -4.10 -24.23
CA VAL A 602 -23.85 -3.99 -22.91
C VAL A 602 -24.71 -4.72 -21.89
N ALA A 603 -24.11 -5.59 -21.10
CA ALA A 603 -24.82 -6.30 -20.05
C ALA A 603 -24.61 -5.54 -18.70
N ILE A 604 -25.69 -4.99 -18.11
CA ILE A 604 -25.60 -4.31 -16.80
C ILE A 604 -26.66 -4.80 -15.83
N LYS A 605 -26.34 -4.69 -14.55
CA LYS A 605 -27.32 -4.79 -13.47
C LYS A 605 -27.09 -3.66 -12.47
N THR A 606 -28.15 -2.93 -12.16
CA THR A 606 -28.13 -1.81 -11.20
C THR A 606 -28.65 -2.24 -9.84
N GLY A 607 -28.14 -1.59 -8.79
CA GLY A 607 -28.55 -1.75 -7.41
C GLY A 607 -28.89 -0.40 -6.77
N THR A 608 -29.74 -0.46 -5.76
CA THR A 608 -30.09 0.65 -4.86
C THR A 608 -30.09 0.11 -3.44
N PRO A 609 -28.90 -0.21 -2.88
CA PRO A 609 -28.82 -0.74 -1.52
C PRO A 609 -29.19 0.33 -0.49
N GLN A 610 -29.82 -0.12 0.60
CA GLN A 610 -30.05 0.73 1.76
C GLN A 610 -28.83 0.71 2.66
N SER A 611 -28.38 1.87 3.10
CA SER A 611 -27.26 2.07 4.03
C SER A 611 -27.69 2.93 5.22
N ALA A 612 -26.81 3.08 6.19
CA ALA A 612 -27.02 3.98 7.33
C ALA A 612 -27.15 5.46 6.91
N ARG A 613 -26.61 5.81 5.72
CA ARG A 613 -26.66 7.15 5.13
C ARG A 613 -27.90 7.39 4.26
N GLY A 614 -28.75 6.37 4.09
CA GLY A 614 -29.92 6.41 3.20
C GLY A 614 -29.85 5.32 2.13
N THR A 615 -29.78 5.71 0.88
CA THR A 615 -29.71 4.78 -0.26
C THR A 615 -28.47 5.07 -1.05
N ASP A 616 -27.66 4.03 -1.28
CA ASP A 616 -26.52 4.09 -2.20
C ASP A 616 -26.95 3.67 -3.62
N SER A 617 -26.16 3.96 -4.63
CA SER A 617 -26.39 3.54 -6.00
C SER A 617 -25.23 2.70 -6.50
N SER A 618 -25.52 1.51 -7.01
CA SER A 618 -24.51 0.58 -7.51
C SER A 618 -24.83 0.03 -8.88
N PHE A 619 -23.81 -0.46 -9.57
CA PHE A 619 -23.95 -1.22 -10.80
C PHE A 619 -22.84 -2.25 -10.94
N ILE A 620 -23.10 -3.30 -11.72
CA ILE A 620 -22.12 -4.22 -12.29
C ILE A 620 -22.41 -4.38 -13.76
N GLY A 621 -21.40 -4.68 -14.56
CA GLY A 621 -21.62 -4.96 -15.97
C GLY A 621 -20.35 -5.36 -16.70
N TYR A 622 -20.54 -5.70 -17.98
CA TYR A 622 -19.46 -6.04 -18.90
C TYR A 622 -19.85 -5.69 -20.34
N ALA A 623 -18.87 -5.54 -21.18
CA ALA A 623 -19.05 -5.21 -22.60
C ALA A 623 -17.88 -5.74 -23.46
N PRO A 624 -18.09 -6.01 -24.76
CA PRO A 624 -19.39 -6.34 -25.36
C PRO A 624 -20.06 -7.56 -24.70
N ALA A 625 -21.37 -7.71 -24.81
CA ALA A 625 -22.04 -8.85 -24.16
C ALA A 625 -21.67 -10.18 -24.82
N ASP A 626 -21.60 -10.23 -26.14
CA ASP A 626 -21.28 -11.41 -26.94
C ASP A 626 -19.82 -11.80 -26.99
N ASN A 627 -18.89 -10.83 -26.76
CA ASN A 627 -17.45 -11.06 -26.67
C ASN A 627 -16.84 -10.19 -25.57
N PRO A 628 -17.05 -10.52 -24.29
CA PRO A 628 -16.65 -9.66 -23.18
C PRO A 628 -15.15 -9.32 -23.19
N GLN A 629 -14.83 -8.02 -23.16
CA GLN A 629 -13.47 -7.49 -23.10
C GLN A 629 -13.23 -6.77 -21.77
N VAL A 630 -14.22 -6.03 -21.29
CA VAL A 630 -14.14 -5.28 -20.03
C VAL A 630 -15.28 -5.64 -19.09
N ALA A 631 -14.95 -5.84 -17.80
CA ALA A 631 -15.92 -6.00 -16.72
C ALA A 631 -15.74 -4.87 -15.71
N PHE A 632 -16.82 -4.36 -15.15
CA PHE A 632 -16.78 -3.20 -14.28
C PHE A 632 -17.86 -3.25 -13.20
N ALA A 633 -17.58 -2.53 -12.11
CA ALA A 633 -18.53 -2.23 -11.06
C ALA A 633 -18.31 -0.82 -10.51
N GLY A 634 -19.35 -0.26 -9.94
CA GLY A 634 -19.25 1.02 -9.26
C GLY A 634 -20.30 1.19 -8.19
N ILE A 635 -19.97 2.06 -7.22
CA ILE A 635 -20.87 2.47 -6.15
C ILE A 635 -20.73 3.96 -5.87
N VAL A 636 -21.84 4.60 -5.49
CA VAL A 636 -21.92 5.98 -5.02
C VAL A 636 -22.69 5.99 -3.71
N GLU A 637 -22.06 6.51 -2.66
CA GLU A 637 -22.64 6.62 -1.32
C GLU A 637 -23.69 7.72 -1.27
N GLY A 638 -24.90 7.42 -0.77
CA GLY A 638 -25.97 8.39 -0.60
C GLY A 638 -26.50 9.01 -1.91
N GLY A 639 -26.22 8.40 -3.06
CA GLY A 639 -26.54 8.91 -4.39
C GLY A 639 -27.51 8.04 -5.17
N GLU A 640 -27.86 8.50 -6.36
CA GLU A 640 -28.62 7.77 -7.36
C GLU A 640 -27.90 7.86 -8.73
N TYR A 641 -28.40 7.19 -9.73
CA TYR A 641 -27.97 7.29 -11.14
C TYR A 641 -26.53 6.82 -11.44
N SER A 642 -25.87 6.10 -10.56
CA SER A 642 -24.48 5.63 -10.78
C SER A 642 -24.26 4.95 -12.14
N LYS A 643 -25.29 4.31 -12.71
CA LYS A 643 -25.27 3.68 -14.04
C LYS A 643 -24.90 4.65 -15.18
N TYR A 644 -24.96 5.96 -14.97
CA TYR A 644 -24.55 6.94 -16.00
C TYR A 644 -23.04 6.92 -16.23
N MET A 645 -22.26 6.53 -15.22
CA MET A 645 -20.82 6.33 -15.38
C MET A 645 -20.48 5.21 -16.36
N VAL A 646 -21.37 4.21 -16.55
CA VAL A 646 -21.09 3.06 -17.46
C VAL A 646 -20.75 3.53 -18.86
N ARG A 647 -21.50 4.50 -19.42
CA ARG A 647 -21.20 5.05 -20.75
C ARG A 647 -19.83 5.70 -20.79
N LYS A 648 -19.50 6.47 -19.80
CA LYS A 648 -18.20 7.17 -19.71
C LYS A 648 -17.04 6.18 -19.54
N ILE A 649 -17.21 5.14 -18.72
CA ILE A 649 -16.23 4.05 -18.59
C ILE A 649 -15.95 3.39 -19.95
N LEU A 650 -17.01 3.08 -20.71
CA LEU A 650 -16.88 2.45 -22.03
C LEU A 650 -16.27 3.39 -23.07
N ASP A 651 -16.61 4.68 -23.05
CA ASP A 651 -15.99 5.69 -23.92
C ASP A 651 -14.48 5.83 -23.65
N VAL A 652 -14.07 5.80 -22.37
CA VAL A 652 -12.66 5.82 -21.98
C VAL A 652 -11.98 4.51 -22.36
N TYR A 653 -12.63 3.36 -22.12
CA TYR A 653 -12.08 2.05 -22.50
C TYR A 653 -11.84 1.95 -24.01
N ASP A 654 -12.83 2.35 -24.83
CA ASP A 654 -12.72 2.34 -26.29
C ASP A 654 -11.58 3.24 -26.80
N LYS A 655 -11.36 4.39 -26.17
CA LYS A 655 -10.27 5.31 -26.48
C LYS A 655 -8.89 4.68 -26.32
N TYR A 656 -8.67 3.85 -25.29
CA TYR A 656 -7.34 3.31 -24.95
C TYR A 656 -7.11 1.89 -25.50
N TYR A 657 -8.13 1.06 -25.52
CA TYR A 657 -8.03 -0.36 -25.86
C TYR A 657 -8.79 -0.75 -27.14
N GLY A 658 -9.75 0.06 -27.53
CA GLY A 658 -10.69 -0.28 -28.58
C GLY A 658 -11.73 -1.33 -28.13
N ILE A 659 -12.95 -1.22 -28.62
CA ILE A 659 -13.99 -2.25 -28.43
C ILE A 659 -14.36 -2.78 -29.82
N ASP A 660 -14.00 -4.05 -30.09
CA ASP A 660 -14.27 -4.76 -31.36
C ASP A 660 -15.66 -5.40 -31.38
#